data_d3da14c989c3354d6572156032ff9ccc
#
_entry.id   d3da14c989c3354d6572156032ff9ccc
#
_cell.length_a   1.000
_cell.length_b   1.000
_cell.length_c   1.000
_cell.angle_alpha   90.00
_cell.angle_beta   90.00
_cell.angle_gamma   90.00
#
_symmetry.space_group_name_H-M   'P 1'
#
loop_
_entity.id
_entity.type
_entity.pdbx_description
1 polymer ?
#
loop_
_entity_poly.entity_id
_entity_poly.type
_entity_poly.pdbx_seq_one_letter_code
_entity_poly.pdbx_strand_id
1 'polypeptide(L)'
;MPRLKSIDTSVFIIRMLLSCIGMSQALSAYAQDGIRGRVLDEQGKGLDAAVVMLASLPDNVLMETTITDSNGQYLFPVHNGKFLLCIKTLGYKEFQKDITLAESQTLPDIHLEPEEISLKDAVVTARKSRPMTTSANGKIQIHVAQSYLTDAGNALDVLKHSPGISVNNKGDISLAALGGTAIYVNGRKLMLQGDELSTYLRTLSSEKISQIEISHNPDASFGADGSGGIINIILKASGRSGFFITTSHGVGYWENLKQNSDLAMSYNTDKWQLGLNYNHSIGHYAMDYGYEKVQNGDKNISETDDTDKRNTYSAGIDFSWQPNQKNRLFISSTVNVLAGPGETRTKTEIYQGTDRLVNILKARNNYIEQKNLQYNNSLSYQYRPSSNTQISFSADWTHFDGKARCEQPNEYFTADDTPIRSDFFYSGPDKDIDIYALLADYKYRPNAQNEILAGVKTTFIGSDNSCIFKKNGVMDTGRSNDFLYKEKNLEAYAQYTRTWNKIELSAGLRMEYMHTFSRLLSMTSQDAETNTGNHLRLFPNFSATYNINGKNKIALLYSRRQDKPRYEDLNPFEYLLDELSYWKGNPFLKPQVCNKIMLSYTWSSLSLNLHYNNLDDYFTSITDVYGSDKTIMTTKNIGTQQQVGFDAVFSKRLTPWWDFSTNVGLYYFMNKLDYETYRYEYRRPSCFLSSSNSFLLPLGINLEISGRFYSKRQGGSYEVCRPTGSVDLGLNKSWLDGCLRIALLMTDVFHTERWDRYGTKDNLILSSWGHGESRKILLRLTYGFGKQRFEKIDRNLEELNRL
;
A
#
# COMPACT_ATOMS: atom_id res chain seq x y z
N MET A 1 4.32 35.90 14.84
CA MET A 1 5.06 35.59 13.60
C MET A 1 4.07 35.63 12.45
N PRO A 2 4.34 36.30 11.32
CA PRO A 2 3.32 36.56 10.31
C PRO A 2 2.89 35.32 9.58
N ARG A 3 1.58 35.13 9.46
CA ARG A 3 0.92 34.08 8.67
C ARG A 3 1.27 34.24 7.19
N LEU A 4 1.91 33.25 6.60
CA LEU A 4 2.04 33.11 5.14
C LEU A 4 0.66 32.85 4.54
N LYS A 5 0.27 33.71 3.61
CA LYS A 5 -0.98 33.60 2.85
C LYS A 5 -1.00 32.30 2.04
N SER A 6 -2.16 31.66 2.01
CA SER A 6 -2.44 30.49 1.17
C SER A 6 -2.04 30.75 -0.29
N ILE A 7 -1.06 30.00 -0.77
CA ILE A 7 -0.69 29.99 -2.19
C ILE A 7 -1.73 29.13 -2.91
N ASP A 8 -2.39 29.74 -3.88
CA ASP A 8 -3.37 29.06 -4.74
C ASP A 8 -2.71 27.86 -5.45
N THR A 9 -3.16 26.66 -5.11
CA THR A 9 -2.56 25.37 -5.55
C THR A 9 -2.53 25.24 -7.08
N SER A 10 -3.46 25.90 -7.77
CA SER A 10 -3.54 25.95 -9.23
C SER A 10 -2.36 26.70 -9.86
N VAL A 11 -1.89 27.76 -9.21
CA VAL A 11 -0.77 28.59 -9.71
C VAL A 11 0.57 27.87 -9.49
N PHE A 12 0.68 27.05 -8.47
CA PHE A 12 1.90 26.27 -8.19
C PHE A 12 2.10 25.14 -9.21
N ILE A 13 1.02 24.41 -9.54
CA ILE A 13 1.07 23.32 -10.54
C ILE A 13 1.41 23.89 -11.94
N ILE A 14 0.82 25.04 -12.30
CA ILE A 14 1.11 25.69 -13.59
C ILE A 14 2.56 26.23 -13.64
N ARG A 15 3.07 26.76 -12.52
CA ARG A 15 4.48 27.21 -12.46
C ARG A 15 5.48 26.05 -12.49
N MET A 16 5.13 24.89 -11.90
CA MET A 16 5.95 23.69 -11.97
C MET A 16 5.98 23.09 -13.37
N LEU A 17 4.83 23.08 -14.10
CA LEU A 17 4.76 22.67 -15.50
C LEU A 17 5.50 23.64 -16.43
N LEU A 18 5.41 24.95 -16.20
CA LEU A 18 6.13 25.95 -16.99
C LEU A 18 7.65 25.96 -16.74
N SER A 19 8.12 25.61 -15.54
CA SER A 19 9.56 25.44 -15.30
C SER A 19 10.12 24.18 -15.96
N CYS A 20 9.33 23.12 -16.12
CA CYS A 20 9.72 21.95 -16.91
C CYS A 20 9.81 22.25 -18.42
N ILE A 21 8.94 23.14 -18.94
CA ILE A 21 8.99 23.59 -20.35
C ILE A 21 10.18 24.52 -20.58
N GLY A 22 10.55 25.33 -19.60
CA GLY A 22 11.74 26.20 -19.67
C GLY A 22 13.07 25.45 -19.68
N MET A 23 13.13 24.26 -19.04
CA MET A 23 14.31 23.40 -19.08
C MET A 23 14.51 22.68 -20.43
N SER A 24 13.44 22.46 -21.19
CA SER A 24 13.56 21.83 -22.52
C SER A 24 14.17 22.77 -23.57
N GLN A 25 14.09 24.08 -23.38
CA GLN A 25 14.70 25.05 -24.30
C GLN A 25 16.19 25.35 -23.98
N ALA A 26 16.64 25.09 -22.75
CA ALA A 26 18.04 25.27 -22.38
C ALA A 26 18.98 24.14 -22.86
N LEU A 27 18.43 22.98 -23.21
CA LEU A 27 19.18 21.83 -23.74
C LEU A 27 19.41 21.85 -25.25
N SER A 28 18.78 22.78 -25.98
CA SER A 28 18.91 22.88 -27.46
C SER A 28 20.14 23.67 -27.93
N ALA A 29 20.97 24.20 -27.04
CA ALA A 29 22.07 25.11 -27.40
C ALA A 29 23.47 24.47 -27.47
N TYR A 30 23.62 23.15 -27.25
CA TYR A 30 24.93 22.46 -27.22
C TYR A 30 24.96 21.15 -28.02
N ALA A 31 24.59 21.21 -29.31
CA ALA A 31 24.87 20.09 -30.19
C ALA A 31 25.07 20.56 -31.65
N GLN A 32 26.22 21.08 -31.95
CA GLN A 32 26.60 21.32 -33.34
C GLN A 32 27.21 20.09 -34.03
N ASP A 33 27.71 19.10 -33.31
CA ASP A 33 28.32 17.90 -33.86
C ASP A 33 27.53 16.66 -33.47
N GLY A 34 26.96 15.96 -34.50
CA GLY A 34 26.15 14.75 -34.28
C GLY A 34 25.79 14.05 -35.55
N ILE A 35 25.26 12.82 -35.42
CA ILE A 35 24.74 12.02 -36.53
C ILE A 35 23.28 12.35 -36.71
N ARG A 36 22.93 12.88 -37.87
CA ARG A 36 21.57 13.34 -38.24
C ARG A 36 20.95 12.45 -39.29
N GLY A 37 19.63 12.35 -39.29
CA GLY A 37 18.88 11.72 -40.36
C GLY A 37 17.41 12.09 -40.30
N ARG A 38 16.65 11.61 -41.30
CA ARG A 38 15.21 11.86 -41.40
C ARG A 38 14.47 10.55 -41.64
N VAL A 39 13.31 10.44 -41.03
CA VAL A 39 12.37 9.32 -41.22
C VAL A 39 11.12 9.87 -41.88
N LEU A 40 10.79 9.30 -43.03
CA LEU A 40 9.72 9.77 -43.90
C LEU A 40 8.71 8.62 -44.13
N ASP A 41 7.48 8.97 -44.45
CA ASP A 41 6.52 8.02 -45.01
C ASP A 41 6.77 7.80 -46.54
N GLU A 42 5.96 6.94 -47.18
CA GLU A 42 6.05 6.67 -48.63
C GLU A 42 5.79 7.92 -49.47
N GLN A 43 5.13 8.94 -48.96
CA GLN A 43 4.79 10.16 -49.63
C GLN A 43 5.85 11.27 -49.41
N GLY A 44 6.92 10.95 -48.65
CA GLY A 44 8.01 11.87 -48.34
C GLY A 44 7.70 12.87 -47.23
N LYS A 45 6.65 12.65 -46.43
CA LYS A 45 6.30 13.45 -45.27
C LYS A 45 7.06 12.95 -44.05
N GLY A 46 7.59 13.86 -43.24
CA GLY A 46 8.26 13.51 -41.99
C GLY A 46 7.35 12.78 -41.00
N LEU A 47 7.84 11.70 -40.43
CA LEU A 47 7.16 10.93 -39.41
C LEU A 47 7.55 11.45 -38.01
N ASP A 48 6.61 12.06 -37.30
CA ASP A 48 6.77 12.58 -35.97
C ASP A 48 6.77 11.43 -34.92
N ALA A 49 7.57 11.61 -33.85
CA ALA A 49 7.65 10.65 -32.77
C ALA A 49 8.04 9.21 -33.16
N ALA A 50 8.70 8.99 -34.31
CA ALA A 50 9.29 7.71 -34.63
C ALA A 50 10.52 7.46 -33.71
N VAL A 51 10.58 6.28 -33.11
CA VAL A 51 11.69 5.88 -32.24
C VAL A 51 12.84 5.38 -33.10
N VAL A 52 14.00 6.02 -33.00
CA VAL A 52 15.22 5.68 -33.70
C VAL A 52 16.24 5.17 -32.69
N MET A 53 16.71 3.95 -32.91
CA MET A 53 17.61 3.22 -31.98
C MET A 53 18.90 2.87 -32.71
N LEU A 54 20.02 2.94 -31.98
CA LEU A 54 21.35 2.59 -32.46
C LEU A 54 21.93 1.51 -31.59
N ALA A 55 22.21 0.32 -32.12
CA ALA A 55 22.83 -0.78 -31.39
C ALA A 55 24.22 -1.10 -31.97
N SER A 56 25.19 -1.45 -31.10
CA SER A 56 26.56 -1.82 -31.53
C SER A 56 26.57 -3.20 -32.19
N LEU A 57 27.38 -3.36 -33.23
CA LEU A 57 27.64 -4.67 -33.86
C LEU A 57 29.04 -5.17 -33.43
N PRO A 58 29.23 -6.51 -33.24
CA PRO A 58 28.28 -7.61 -33.52
C PRO A 58 27.31 -7.94 -32.36
N ASP A 59 27.47 -7.33 -31.18
CA ASP A 59 26.82 -7.79 -29.93
C ASP A 59 25.37 -7.31 -29.80
N ASN A 60 24.86 -6.50 -30.74
CA ASN A 60 23.51 -5.90 -30.73
C ASN A 60 23.14 -5.20 -29.41
N VAL A 61 24.14 -4.60 -28.73
CA VAL A 61 23.89 -3.83 -27.51
C VAL A 61 23.36 -2.45 -27.89
N LEU A 62 22.19 -2.10 -27.38
CA LEU A 62 21.59 -0.77 -27.63
C LEU A 62 22.48 0.33 -27.02
N MET A 63 22.96 1.24 -27.86
CA MET A 63 23.87 2.33 -27.50
C MET A 63 23.11 3.63 -27.28
N GLU A 64 22.19 3.97 -28.16
CA GLU A 64 21.45 5.23 -28.12
C GLU A 64 20.02 5.06 -28.63
N THR A 65 19.13 5.92 -28.12
CA THR A 65 17.74 6.03 -28.61
C THR A 65 17.34 7.49 -28.67
N THR A 66 16.73 7.88 -29.76
CA THR A 66 16.15 9.22 -29.96
C THR A 66 14.77 9.11 -30.62
N ILE A 67 14.03 10.20 -30.63
CA ILE A 67 12.75 10.29 -31.36
C ILE A 67 12.85 11.37 -32.44
N THR A 68 12.10 11.17 -33.52
CA THR A 68 12.00 12.18 -34.60
C THR A 68 11.12 13.35 -34.16
N ASP A 69 11.46 14.54 -34.64
CA ASP A 69 10.64 15.75 -34.54
C ASP A 69 9.47 15.73 -35.57
N SER A 70 8.66 16.81 -35.60
CA SER A 70 7.54 16.97 -36.52
C SER A 70 7.90 16.96 -38.00
N ASN A 71 9.20 17.13 -38.34
CA ASN A 71 9.74 17.04 -39.70
C ASN A 71 10.40 15.69 -39.99
N GLY A 72 10.30 14.76 -39.07
CA GLY A 72 10.91 13.44 -39.13
C GLY A 72 12.42 13.44 -38.86
N GLN A 73 13.01 14.54 -38.32
CA GLN A 73 14.44 14.65 -38.08
C GLN A 73 14.81 14.03 -36.74
N TYR A 74 15.98 13.36 -36.68
CA TYR A 74 16.57 12.85 -35.47
C TYR A 74 18.06 13.16 -35.39
N LEU A 75 18.59 13.17 -34.14
CA LEU A 75 19.98 13.46 -33.84
C LEU A 75 20.51 12.50 -32.79
N PHE A 76 21.70 11.92 -33.06
CA PHE A 76 22.50 11.17 -32.08
C PHE A 76 23.82 11.89 -31.79
N PRO A 77 24.41 11.67 -30.59
CA PRO A 77 25.82 12.00 -30.34
C PRO A 77 26.74 11.28 -31.33
N VAL A 78 27.96 11.79 -31.53
CA VAL A 78 28.94 11.17 -32.44
C VAL A 78 29.40 9.83 -31.84
N HIS A 79 29.26 8.77 -32.63
CA HIS A 79 29.76 7.42 -32.33
C HIS A 79 30.56 6.90 -33.54
N ASN A 80 31.71 6.31 -33.28
CA ASN A 80 32.53 5.68 -34.31
C ASN A 80 32.42 4.15 -34.21
N GLY A 81 32.14 3.49 -35.35
CA GLY A 81 32.00 2.03 -35.35
C GLY A 81 30.91 1.53 -36.30
N LYS A 82 30.63 0.22 -36.18
CA LYS A 82 29.55 -0.43 -36.89
C LYS A 82 28.35 -0.59 -35.97
N PHE A 83 27.19 -0.19 -36.47
CA PHE A 83 25.94 -0.18 -35.71
C PHE A 83 24.77 -0.72 -36.52
N LEU A 84 23.80 -1.30 -35.84
CA LEU A 84 22.48 -1.58 -36.35
C LEU A 84 21.57 -0.38 -36.04
N LEU A 85 21.10 0.31 -37.04
CA LEU A 85 20.09 1.35 -36.97
C LEU A 85 18.70 0.69 -37.05
N CYS A 86 17.87 0.89 -36.00
CA CYS A 86 16.53 0.35 -35.94
C CYS A 86 15.53 1.49 -35.77
N ILE A 87 14.46 1.54 -36.58
CA ILE A 87 13.42 2.59 -36.53
C ILE A 87 12.08 1.91 -36.36
N LYS A 88 11.31 2.39 -35.35
CA LYS A 88 9.97 1.90 -35.08
C LYS A 88 8.99 3.04 -34.88
N THR A 89 7.85 2.93 -35.54
CA THR A 89 6.72 3.85 -35.33
C THR A 89 5.40 3.10 -35.56
N LEU A 90 4.32 3.57 -34.99
CA LEU A 90 3.01 2.93 -35.10
C LEU A 90 2.48 3.00 -36.52
N GLY A 91 2.04 1.88 -37.05
CA GLY A 91 1.47 1.79 -38.41
C GLY A 91 2.48 1.59 -39.51
N TYR A 92 3.77 1.42 -39.22
CA TYR A 92 4.84 1.20 -40.18
C TYR A 92 5.68 -0.03 -39.84
N LYS A 93 6.23 -0.70 -40.87
CA LYS A 93 7.16 -1.81 -40.69
C LYS A 93 8.42 -1.35 -39.97
N GLU A 94 8.92 -2.21 -39.09
CA GLU A 94 10.22 -1.97 -38.45
C GLU A 94 11.32 -1.91 -39.50
N PHE A 95 12.09 -0.83 -39.50
CA PHE A 95 13.26 -0.66 -40.35
C PHE A 95 14.54 -1.02 -39.62
N GLN A 96 15.37 -1.88 -40.18
CA GLN A 96 16.67 -2.23 -39.63
C GLN A 96 17.72 -2.16 -40.74
N LYS A 97 18.88 -1.54 -40.45
CA LYS A 97 20.00 -1.41 -41.39
C LYS A 97 21.32 -1.32 -40.65
N ASP A 98 22.29 -2.12 -41.14
CA ASP A 98 23.67 -1.97 -40.67
C ASP A 98 24.28 -0.71 -41.25
N ILE A 99 24.85 0.11 -40.38
CA ILE A 99 25.52 1.36 -40.76
C ILE A 99 26.90 1.44 -40.15
N THR A 100 27.82 2.10 -40.86
CA THR A 100 29.14 2.43 -40.34
C THR A 100 29.19 3.93 -40.09
N LEU A 101 29.47 4.31 -38.89
CA LEU A 101 29.54 5.73 -38.47
C LEU A 101 30.99 6.11 -38.21
N ALA A 102 31.39 7.26 -38.73
CA ALA A 102 32.69 7.88 -38.53
C ALA A 102 32.48 9.38 -38.52
N GLU A 103 32.75 10.04 -37.41
CA GLU A 103 32.59 11.47 -37.20
C GLU A 103 31.12 11.98 -37.38
N SER A 104 30.95 13.30 -37.38
CA SER A 104 29.63 13.94 -37.55
C SER A 104 29.20 13.79 -39.05
N GLN A 105 28.05 13.14 -39.28
CA GLN A 105 27.54 12.92 -40.63
C GLN A 105 26.00 12.94 -40.67
N THR A 106 25.47 13.23 -41.86
CA THR A 106 24.03 13.12 -42.16
C THR A 106 23.76 11.81 -42.89
N LEU A 107 22.90 10.98 -42.27
CA LEU A 107 22.45 9.75 -42.90
C LEU A 107 21.41 10.02 -43.99
N PRO A 108 21.31 9.16 -45.04
CA PRO A 108 20.26 9.26 -46.03
C PRO A 108 18.87 9.22 -45.41
N ASP A 109 17.90 9.87 -46.04
CA ASP A 109 16.52 9.82 -45.70
C ASP A 109 15.99 8.37 -45.72
N ILE A 110 15.23 7.98 -44.70
CA ILE A 110 14.72 6.62 -44.52
C ILE A 110 13.21 6.67 -44.69
N HIS A 111 12.72 5.98 -45.73
CA HIS A 111 11.29 5.83 -45.96
C HIS A 111 10.78 4.56 -45.29
N LEU A 112 9.75 4.68 -44.47
CA LEU A 112 9.11 3.55 -43.84
C LEU A 112 7.89 3.11 -44.66
N GLU A 113 7.77 1.79 -44.87
CA GLU A 113 6.61 1.20 -45.51
C GLU A 113 5.48 1.06 -44.45
N PRO A 114 4.22 1.39 -44.82
CA PRO A 114 3.08 1.10 -43.95
C PRO A 114 3.00 -0.40 -43.64
N GLU A 115 2.69 -0.74 -42.42
CA GLU A 115 2.44 -2.12 -42.05
C GLU A 115 0.93 -2.40 -42.15
N GLU A 116 0.52 -3.19 -43.14
CA GLU A 116 -0.80 -3.79 -43.14
C GLU A 116 -0.88 -4.76 -41.97
N ILE A 117 -1.67 -4.42 -40.96
CA ILE A 117 -1.90 -5.27 -39.77
C ILE A 117 -2.60 -6.55 -40.23
N SER A 118 -1.82 -7.53 -40.66
CA SER A 118 -2.30 -8.88 -40.90
C SER A 118 -2.58 -9.53 -39.54
N LEU A 119 -3.84 -9.79 -39.25
CA LEU A 119 -4.30 -10.49 -38.02
C LEU A 119 -3.83 -11.95 -37.90
N LYS A 120 -2.86 -12.40 -38.73
CA LYS A 120 -2.49 -13.82 -38.80
C LYS A 120 -1.32 -14.30 -37.93
N ASP A 121 -0.53 -13.41 -37.33
CA ASP A 121 0.58 -13.81 -36.48
C ASP A 121 0.43 -13.34 -35.05
N ALA A 122 -0.65 -13.76 -34.41
CA ALA A 122 -0.71 -13.74 -32.95
C ALA A 122 0.26 -14.79 -32.40
N VAL A 123 1.54 -14.46 -32.27
CA VAL A 123 2.44 -15.25 -31.44
C VAL A 123 1.94 -15.12 -30.01
N VAL A 124 1.23 -16.16 -29.56
CA VAL A 124 0.81 -16.32 -28.16
C VAL A 124 2.07 -16.46 -27.33
N THR A 125 2.68 -15.35 -26.92
CA THR A 125 3.64 -15.36 -25.82
C THR A 125 2.88 -15.69 -24.56
N ALA A 126 2.79 -16.99 -24.27
CA ALA A 126 2.21 -17.49 -23.03
C ALA A 126 2.95 -16.79 -21.87
N ARG A 127 2.32 -15.82 -21.23
CA ARG A 127 2.81 -15.25 -19.95
C ARG A 127 2.95 -16.41 -19.00
N LYS A 128 4.17 -16.64 -18.50
CA LYS A 128 4.39 -17.57 -17.38
C LYS A 128 3.78 -16.93 -16.14
N SER A 129 2.48 -17.08 -15.98
CA SER A 129 1.79 -16.66 -14.75
C SER A 129 2.20 -17.61 -13.64
N ARG A 130 2.87 -17.08 -12.62
CA ARG A 130 3.05 -17.72 -11.32
C ARG A 130 2.46 -16.77 -10.32
N PRO A 131 1.22 -16.94 -9.90
CA PRO A 131 0.54 -15.95 -9.06
C PRO A 131 1.21 -15.81 -7.69
N MET A 132 1.86 -16.87 -7.19
CA MET A 132 2.50 -16.85 -5.88
C MET A 132 3.70 -17.80 -5.83
N THR A 133 4.76 -17.40 -5.12
CA THR A 133 5.92 -18.26 -4.81
C THR A 133 6.26 -18.15 -3.32
N THR A 134 6.88 -19.20 -2.78
CA THR A 134 7.33 -19.21 -1.39
C THR A 134 8.82 -19.48 -1.31
N SER A 135 9.49 -18.88 -0.33
CA SER A 135 10.91 -19.12 -0.04
C SER A 135 11.07 -19.98 1.22
N ALA A 136 12.29 -20.47 1.44
CA ALA A 136 12.66 -21.33 2.57
C ALA A 136 12.35 -20.73 3.95
N ASN A 137 12.34 -19.41 4.07
CA ASN A 137 12.10 -18.70 5.33
C ASN A 137 10.62 -18.34 5.53
N GLY A 138 9.70 -19.03 4.82
CA GLY A 138 8.28 -18.73 4.89
C GLY A 138 7.87 -17.39 4.25
N LYS A 139 8.78 -16.75 3.49
CA LYS A 139 8.48 -15.53 2.75
C LYS A 139 7.60 -15.87 1.54
N ILE A 140 6.47 -15.18 1.42
CA ILE A 140 5.52 -15.35 0.32
C ILE A 140 5.72 -14.20 -0.65
N GLN A 141 5.80 -14.49 -1.95
CA GLN A 141 5.85 -13.51 -3.03
C GLN A 141 4.61 -13.65 -3.92
N ILE A 142 3.86 -12.57 -4.05
CA ILE A 142 2.67 -12.49 -4.90
C ILE A 142 3.03 -11.65 -6.12
N HIS A 143 3.01 -12.25 -7.31
CA HIS A 143 3.41 -11.60 -8.56
C HIS A 143 2.27 -10.78 -9.16
N VAL A 144 2.11 -9.54 -8.71
CA VAL A 144 1.03 -8.62 -9.11
C VAL A 144 1.07 -8.34 -10.61
N ALA A 145 2.23 -8.02 -11.17
CA ALA A 145 2.39 -7.68 -12.59
C ALA A 145 1.97 -8.80 -13.55
N GLN A 146 1.82 -10.02 -13.07
CA GLN A 146 1.47 -11.21 -13.86
C GLN A 146 0.08 -11.76 -13.53
N SER A 147 -0.70 -11.09 -12.69
CA SER A 147 -2.02 -11.48 -12.23
C SER A 147 -3.08 -10.40 -12.47
N TYR A 148 -4.35 -10.71 -12.24
CA TYR A 148 -5.46 -9.75 -12.31
C TYR A 148 -5.31 -8.60 -11.31
N LEU A 149 -4.53 -8.79 -10.25
CA LEU A 149 -4.30 -7.78 -9.23
C LEU A 149 -3.68 -6.50 -9.81
N THR A 150 -2.99 -6.60 -10.95
CA THR A 150 -2.48 -5.41 -11.66
C THR A 150 -3.61 -4.49 -12.15
N ASP A 151 -4.82 -5.03 -12.31
CA ASP A 151 -6.01 -4.31 -12.78
C ASP A 151 -6.89 -3.79 -11.62
N ALA A 152 -6.52 -4.06 -10.35
CA ALA A 152 -7.31 -3.70 -9.18
C ALA A 152 -7.46 -2.19 -8.93
N GLY A 153 -6.62 -1.36 -9.58
CA GLY A 153 -6.67 0.11 -9.52
C GLY A 153 -5.58 0.70 -8.62
N ASN A 154 -5.50 0.34 -7.36
CA ASN A 154 -4.53 0.89 -6.42
C ASN A 154 -3.94 -0.17 -5.49
N ALA A 155 -2.90 0.19 -4.73
CA ALA A 155 -2.19 -0.74 -3.85
C ALA A 155 -3.06 -1.27 -2.71
N LEU A 156 -3.97 -0.48 -2.13
CA LEU A 156 -4.85 -0.95 -1.08
C LEU A 156 -5.79 -2.05 -1.58
N ASP A 157 -6.36 -1.87 -2.78
CA ASP A 157 -7.19 -2.89 -3.43
C ASP A 157 -6.37 -4.13 -3.78
N VAL A 158 -5.13 -3.97 -4.24
CA VAL A 158 -4.22 -5.11 -4.46
C VAL A 158 -4.00 -5.88 -3.17
N LEU A 159 -3.70 -5.21 -2.05
CA LEU A 159 -3.53 -5.86 -0.75
C LEU A 159 -4.81 -6.55 -0.28
N LYS A 160 -5.97 -5.89 -0.44
CA LYS A 160 -7.28 -6.44 -0.07
C LYS A 160 -7.59 -7.76 -0.77
N HIS A 161 -7.19 -7.90 -2.03
CA HIS A 161 -7.41 -9.10 -2.84
C HIS A 161 -6.22 -10.08 -2.83
N SER A 162 -5.15 -9.76 -2.09
CA SER A 162 -3.96 -10.61 -1.99
C SER A 162 -4.13 -11.74 -0.98
N PRO A 163 -3.71 -12.97 -1.31
CA PRO A 163 -3.78 -14.11 -0.39
C PRO A 163 -3.02 -13.87 0.92
N GLY A 164 -3.63 -14.19 2.06
CA GLY A 164 -3.00 -14.07 3.38
C GLY A 164 -3.02 -12.67 3.98
N ILE A 165 -3.54 -11.68 3.26
CA ILE A 165 -3.70 -10.31 3.73
C ILE A 165 -5.17 -10.02 4.02
N SER A 166 -5.45 -9.39 5.15
CA SER A 166 -6.77 -8.87 5.49
C SER A 166 -6.71 -7.36 5.60
N VAL A 167 -7.63 -6.67 4.95
CA VAL A 167 -7.80 -5.22 5.05
C VAL A 167 -9.21 -4.97 5.58
N ASN A 168 -9.33 -4.29 6.72
CA ASN A 168 -10.63 -3.95 7.27
C ASN A 168 -11.21 -2.68 6.61
N ASN A 169 -12.42 -2.28 7.01
CA ASN A 169 -13.11 -1.12 6.43
C ASN A 169 -12.42 0.22 6.72
N LYS A 170 -11.63 0.29 7.80
CA LYS A 170 -10.80 1.45 8.14
C LYS A 170 -9.47 1.48 7.37
N GLY A 171 -9.18 0.43 6.59
CA GLY A 171 -7.92 0.30 5.86
C GLY A 171 -6.77 -0.28 6.67
N ASP A 172 -7.03 -0.80 7.89
CA ASP A 172 -6.00 -1.50 8.66
C ASP A 172 -5.65 -2.83 8.01
N ILE A 173 -4.38 -3.11 7.92
CA ILE A 173 -3.83 -4.28 7.24
C ILE A 173 -3.31 -5.26 8.28
N SER A 174 -3.69 -6.51 8.15
CA SER A 174 -3.24 -7.59 9.02
C SER A 174 -2.81 -8.83 8.24
N LEU A 175 -1.85 -9.56 8.78
CA LEU A 175 -1.37 -10.83 8.27
C LEU A 175 -1.80 -11.97 9.20
N ALA A 176 -2.25 -13.09 8.64
CA ALA A 176 -2.51 -14.34 9.36
C ALA A 176 -3.37 -14.14 10.62
N ALA A 177 -4.40 -13.31 10.54
CA ALA A 177 -5.29 -12.97 11.65
C ALA A 177 -4.60 -12.30 12.87
N LEU A 178 -3.31 -11.97 12.78
CA LEU A 178 -2.60 -11.13 13.71
C LEU A 178 -2.70 -9.66 13.28
N GLY A 179 -2.97 -8.78 14.23
CA GLY A 179 -2.82 -7.34 14.06
C GLY A 179 -1.36 -6.95 13.79
N GLY A 180 -1.12 -5.67 13.60
CA GLY A 180 0.22 -5.11 13.52
C GLY A 180 1.04 -5.59 12.33
N THR A 181 0.82 -4.99 11.17
CA THR A 181 1.60 -5.28 9.95
C THR A 181 2.33 -4.02 9.52
N ALA A 182 3.64 -4.07 9.40
CA ALA A 182 4.43 -2.96 8.90
C ALA A 182 4.51 -3.00 7.37
N ILE A 183 4.23 -1.87 6.72
CA ILE A 183 4.22 -1.74 5.25
C ILE A 183 5.52 -1.09 4.79
N TYR A 184 6.11 -1.70 3.76
CA TYR A 184 7.32 -1.24 3.10
C TYR A 184 7.06 -1.05 1.61
N VAL A 185 7.77 -0.13 0.99
CA VAL A 185 7.83 0.06 -0.47
C VAL A 185 9.29 0.02 -0.90
N ASN A 186 9.64 -0.93 -1.77
CA ASN A 186 11.02 -1.16 -2.20
C ASN A 186 12.00 -1.31 -1.02
N GLY A 187 11.60 -2.02 0.05
CA GLY A 187 12.39 -2.24 1.26
C GLY A 187 12.43 -1.06 2.24
N ARG A 188 11.71 0.04 1.99
CA ARG A 188 11.63 1.21 2.87
C ARG A 188 10.33 1.21 3.63
N LYS A 189 10.40 1.33 4.94
CA LYS A 189 9.22 1.40 5.79
C LYS A 189 8.42 2.67 5.52
N LEU A 190 7.12 2.53 5.27
CA LEU A 190 6.20 3.64 5.32
C LEU A 190 5.96 4.00 6.79
N MET A 191 6.26 5.26 7.16
CA MET A 191 6.10 5.76 8.53
C MET A 191 4.65 6.20 8.82
N LEU A 192 3.74 5.87 7.92
CA LEU A 192 2.32 6.19 7.95
C LEU A 192 1.53 5.07 8.62
N GLN A 193 0.41 5.42 9.23
CA GLN A 193 -0.48 4.49 9.92
C GLN A 193 -1.94 4.89 9.66
N GLY A 194 -2.89 3.98 9.91
CA GLY A 194 -4.32 4.27 9.84
C GLY A 194 -4.75 4.94 8.52
N ASP A 195 -5.43 6.06 8.62
CA ASP A 195 -5.96 6.81 7.47
C ASP A 195 -4.87 7.39 6.56
N GLU A 196 -3.72 7.82 7.13
CA GLU A 196 -2.60 8.35 6.36
C GLU A 196 -1.99 7.27 5.47
N LEU A 197 -1.82 6.05 6.00
CA LEU A 197 -1.35 4.89 5.25
C LEU A 197 -2.36 4.47 4.17
N SER A 198 -3.64 4.42 4.52
CA SER A 198 -4.72 4.11 3.59
C SER A 198 -4.77 5.12 2.44
N THR A 199 -4.63 6.41 2.75
CA THR A 199 -4.57 7.48 1.76
C THR A 199 -3.41 7.26 0.80
N TYR A 200 -2.20 7.00 1.31
CA TYR A 200 -1.04 6.71 0.46
C TYR A 200 -1.26 5.49 -0.43
N LEU A 201 -1.74 4.37 0.13
CA LEU A 201 -1.95 3.14 -0.63
C LEU A 201 -3.05 3.27 -1.70
N ARG A 202 -4.06 4.10 -1.47
CA ARG A 202 -5.08 4.43 -2.48
C ARG A 202 -4.52 5.25 -3.65
N THR A 203 -3.48 6.04 -3.39
CA THR A 203 -2.82 6.83 -4.44
C THR A 203 -1.74 6.07 -5.20
N LEU A 204 -1.26 4.93 -4.68
CA LEU A 204 -0.26 4.11 -5.35
C LEU A 204 -0.95 3.17 -6.36
N SER A 205 -0.73 3.43 -7.66
CA SER A 205 -1.34 2.63 -8.74
C SER A 205 -0.89 1.17 -8.71
N SER A 206 -1.84 0.24 -8.89
CA SER A 206 -1.59 -1.19 -9.04
C SER A 206 -0.68 -1.53 -10.23
N GLU A 207 -0.73 -0.74 -11.31
CA GLU A 207 0.12 -0.90 -12.49
C GLU A 207 1.62 -0.71 -12.19
N LYS A 208 1.97 0.04 -11.16
CA LYS A 208 3.36 0.21 -10.74
C LYS A 208 3.90 -0.96 -9.94
N ILE A 209 3.04 -1.82 -9.40
CA ILE A 209 3.44 -2.91 -8.51
C ILE A 209 3.94 -4.08 -9.36
N SER A 210 5.15 -4.54 -9.07
CA SER A 210 5.72 -5.77 -9.64
C SER A 210 5.24 -6.98 -8.85
N GLN A 211 5.48 -6.94 -7.54
CA GLN A 211 5.16 -8.02 -6.61
C GLN A 211 4.94 -7.50 -5.19
N ILE A 212 4.27 -8.30 -4.38
CA ILE A 212 4.15 -8.11 -2.94
C ILE A 212 4.92 -9.22 -2.26
N GLU A 213 5.77 -8.87 -1.32
CA GLU A 213 6.49 -9.80 -0.47
C GLU A 213 5.93 -9.76 0.94
N ILE A 214 5.53 -10.91 1.45
CA ILE A 214 5.06 -11.08 2.82
C ILE A 214 6.12 -11.84 3.59
N SER A 215 6.57 -11.30 4.72
CA SER A 215 7.47 -11.97 5.64
C SER A 215 6.89 -11.97 7.04
N HIS A 216 6.59 -13.16 7.56
CA HIS A 216 6.13 -13.33 8.94
C HIS A 216 7.25 -13.19 9.98
N ASN A 217 8.50 -13.36 9.55
CA ASN A 217 9.69 -13.23 10.38
C ASN A 217 10.81 -12.51 9.60
N PRO A 218 10.70 -11.18 9.44
CA PRO A 218 11.73 -10.38 8.77
C PRO A 218 13.01 -10.31 9.61
N ASP A 219 14.14 -10.06 8.95
CA ASP A 219 15.45 -9.91 9.58
C ASP A 219 15.60 -8.58 10.36
N ALA A 220 16.74 -8.37 11.05
CA ALA A 220 16.97 -7.20 11.91
C ALA A 220 17.07 -5.87 11.15
N SER A 221 17.30 -5.87 9.84
CA SER A 221 17.34 -4.66 9.02
C SER A 221 15.96 -4.01 8.87
N PHE A 222 14.89 -4.82 8.91
CA PHE A 222 13.53 -4.31 9.02
C PHE A 222 13.25 -3.85 10.45
N GLY A 223 12.56 -2.72 10.61
CA GLY A 223 12.17 -2.19 11.92
C GLY A 223 11.42 -3.21 12.77
N ALA A 224 11.44 -3.05 14.10
CA ALA A 224 10.78 -3.98 15.02
C ALA A 224 9.26 -3.95 14.97
N ASP A 225 8.65 -2.98 14.28
CA ASP A 225 7.20 -2.88 14.15
C ASP A 225 6.61 -3.96 13.26
N GLY A 226 5.41 -4.40 13.60
CA GLY A 226 4.63 -5.41 12.90
C GLY A 226 4.74 -6.79 13.53
N SER A 227 3.94 -7.07 14.56
CA SER A 227 3.88 -8.38 15.23
C SER A 227 3.41 -9.50 14.30
N GLY A 228 2.52 -9.20 13.38
CA GLY A 228 2.08 -10.13 12.32
C GLY A 228 3.16 -10.40 11.27
N GLY A 229 4.07 -9.45 11.06
CA GLY A 229 5.11 -9.49 10.04
C GLY A 229 5.18 -8.19 9.23
N ILE A 230 5.78 -8.28 8.05
CA ILE A 230 5.88 -7.16 7.12
C ILE A 230 5.28 -7.50 5.76
N ILE A 231 4.81 -6.47 5.07
CA ILE A 231 4.46 -6.50 3.65
C ILE A 231 5.37 -5.50 2.94
N ASN A 232 6.11 -5.98 1.94
CA ASN A 232 6.99 -5.15 1.13
C ASN A 232 6.43 -5.09 -0.30
N ILE A 233 5.98 -3.92 -0.73
CA ILE A 233 5.47 -3.66 -2.07
C ILE A 233 6.68 -3.33 -2.96
N ILE A 234 6.98 -4.21 -3.89
CA ILE A 234 8.06 -4.01 -4.86
C ILE A 234 7.49 -3.38 -6.13
N LEU A 235 7.99 -2.22 -6.47
CA LEU A 235 7.60 -1.51 -7.68
C LEU A 235 8.35 -2.04 -8.89
N LYS A 236 7.74 -1.89 -10.06
CA LYS A 236 8.38 -2.24 -11.34
C LYS A 236 9.63 -1.39 -11.54
N ALA A 237 10.76 -2.03 -11.79
CA ALA A 237 11.99 -1.35 -12.18
C ALA A 237 12.03 -1.23 -13.71
N SER A 238 12.41 -0.08 -14.22
CA SER A 238 12.75 0.09 -15.64
C SER A 238 14.19 -0.36 -15.84
N GLY A 239 14.39 -1.45 -16.59
CA GLY A 239 15.70 -2.09 -16.73
C GLY A 239 16.42 -1.84 -18.05
N ARG A 240 15.88 -1.08 -19.01
CA ARG A 240 16.50 -0.79 -20.31
C ARG A 240 16.58 0.70 -20.59
N SER A 241 17.62 1.10 -21.31
CA SER A 241 17.75 2.45 -21.82
C SER A 241 16.64 2.76 -22.82
N GLY A 242 16.12 3.98 -22.80
CA GLY A 242 15.08 4.44 -23.69
C GLY A 242 13.92 5.15 -23.01
N PHE A 243 12.96 5.53 -23.81
CA PHE A 243 11.75 6.22 -23.38
C PHE A 243 10.56 5.26 -23.33
N PHE A 244 9.83 5.29 -22.23
CA PHE A 244 8.69 4.40 -21.99
C PHE A 244 7.52 5.21 -21.46
N ILE A 245 6.33 4.96 -22.01
CA ILE A 245 5.07 5.49 -21.51
C ILE A 245 4.12 4.32 -21.26
N THR A 246 3.44 4.35 -20.15
CA THR A 246 2.29 3.49 -19.89
C THR A 246 1.12 4.36 -19.45
N THR A 247 -0.01 4.23 -20.10
CA THR A 247 -1.26 4.87 -19.70
C THR A 247 -2.33 3.82 -19.50
N SER A 248 -3.17 4.00 -18.50
CA SER A 248 -4.33 3.15 -18.30
C SER A 248 -5.54 3.96 -17.87
N HIS A 249 -6.72 3.50 -18.28
CA HIS A 249 -7.99 4.07 -17.88
C HIS A 249 -8.95 2.94 -17.52
N GLY A 250 -9.57 3.05 -16.35
CA GLY A 250 -10.52 2.10 -15.81
C GLY A 250 -11.83 2.78 -15.49
N VAL A 251 -12.93 2.13 -15.83
CA VAL A 251 -14.29 2.54 -15.46
C VAL A 251 -14.94 1.40 -14.70
N GLY A 252 -15.35 1.67 -13.48
CA GLY A 252 -15.99 0.72 -12.58
C GLY A 252 -17.40 1.18 -12.20
N TYR A 253 -18.30 0.22 -12.07
CA TYR A 253 -19.68 0.46 -11.68
C TYR A 253 -20.21 -0.68 -10.81
N TRP A 254 -20.98 -0.29 -9.82
CA TRP A 254 -21.99 -1.13 -9.18
C TRP A 254 -23.11 -0.25 -8.67
N GLU A 255 -23.02 0.34 -7.47
CA GLU A 255 -23.96 1.36 -6.97
C GLU A 255 -23.62 2.72 -7.55
N ASN A 256 -22.33 3.06 -7.60
CA ASN A 256 -21.84 4.32 -8.09
C ASN A 256 -20.77 4.14 -9.18
N LEU A 257 -20.72 5.10 -10.10
CA LEU A 257 -19.68 5.16 -11.12
C LEU A 257 -18.34 5.55 -10.49
N LYS A 258 -17.30 4.83 -10.85
CA LYS A 258 -15.92 5.09 -10.47
C LYS A 258 -15.02 5.08 -11.69
N GLN A 259 -14.05 5.96 -11.70
CA GLN A 259 -13.03 5.97 -12.75
C GLN A 259 -11.65 6.14 -12.15
N ASN A 260 -10.66 5.51 -12.78
CA ASN A 260 -9.27 5.71 -12.45
C ASN A 260 -8.44 5.82 -13.74
N SER A 261 -7.42 6.66 -13.69
CA SER A 261 -6.46 6.80 -14.80
C SER A 261 -5.06 6.89 -14.25
N ASP A 262 -4.13 6.29 -14.99
CA ASP A 262 -2.71 6.28 -14.65
C ASP A 262 -1.90 6.71 -15.88
N LEU A 263 -0.88 7.50 -15.64
CA LEU A 263 0.16 7.85 -16.59
C LEU A 263 1.51 7.64 -15.92
N ALA A 264 2.34 6.81 -16.50
CA ALA A 264 3.74 6.64 -16.08
C ALA A 264 4.63 6.85 -17.29
N MET A 265 5.61 7.72 -17.14
CA MET A 265 6.62 8.02 -18.14
C MET A 265 7.98 7.75 -17.53
N SER A 266 8.90 7.17 -18.28
CA SER A 266 10.28 7.04 -17.83
C SER A 266 11.24 7.21 -19.01
N TYR A 267 12.34 7.89 -18.73
CA TYR A 267 13.49 7.95 -19.62
C TYR A 267 14.72 7.42 -18.88
N ASN A 268 15.32 6.40 -19.47
CA ASN A 268 16.40 5.66 -18.85
C ASN A 268 17.63 5.70 -19.76
N THR A 269 18.78 5.97 -19.18
CA THR A 269 20.10 5.83 -19.79
C THR A 269 20.93 4.86 -18.94
N ASP A 270 22.14 4.56 -19.38
CA ASP A 270 23.04 3.70 -18.59
C ASP A 270 23.46 4.33 -17.25
N LYS A 271 23.39 5.65 -17.14
CA LYS A 271 23.87 6.39 -15.96
C LYS A 271 22.78 7.03 -15.14
N TRP A 272 21.64 7.35 -15.70
CA TRP A 272 20.55 7.98 -14.99
C TRP A 272 19.17 7.55 -15.50
N GLN A 273 18.20 7.66 -14.66
CA GLN A 273 16.82 7.33 -14.92
C GLN A 273 15.94 8.44 -14.35
N LEU A 274 14.99 8.90 -15.13
CA LEU A 274 13.97 9.84 -14.72
C LEU A 274 12.60 9.19 -14.91
N GLY A 275 11.82 9.14 -13.85
CA GLY A 275 10.43 8.66 -13.83
C GLY A 275 9.49 9.80 -13.49
N LEU A 276 8.41 9.95 -14.23
CA LEU A 276 7.27 10.81 -13.93
C LEU A 276 6.03 9.96 -13.84
N ASN A 277 5.21 10.23 -12.86
CA ASN A 277 3.97 9.50 -12.68
C ASN A 277 2.84 10.43 -12.26
N TYR A 278 1.66 10.14 -12.77
CA TYR A 278 0.42 10.77 -12.37
C TYR A 278 -0.68 9.72 -12.33
N ASN A 279 -1.50 9.76 -11.32
CA ASN A 279 -2.73 8.99 -11.29
C ASN A 279 -3.85 9.76 -10.58
N HIS A 280 -5.08 9.42 -10.93
CA HIS A 280 -6.25 9.83 -10.19
C HIS A 280 -7.29 8.71 -10.13
N SER A 281 -8.07 8.73 -9.05
CA SER A 281 -9.27 7.92 -8.92
C SER A 281 -10.40 8.81 -8.41
N ILE A 282 -11.54 8.77 -9.08
CA ILE A 282 -12.71 9.61 -8.81
C ILE A 282 -13.93 8.71 -8.66
N GLY A 283 -14.74 8.94 -7.65
CA GLY A 283 -15.96 8.18 -7.47
C GLY A 283 -16.62 8.35 -6.12
N HIS A 284 -17.86 7.88 -6.02
CA HIS A 284 -18.57 7.74 -4.76
C HIS A 284 -18.47 6.29 -4.29
N TYR A 285 -18.40 6.10 -2.97
CA TYR A 285 -18.34 4.80 -2.31
C TYR A 285 -19.47 4.73 -1.31
N ALA A 286 -20.32 3.72 -1.44
CA ALA A 286 -21.42 3.46 -0.53
C ALA A 286 -21.03 2.41 0.52
N MET A 287 -21.57 2.56 1.71
CA MET A 287 -21.44 1.61 2.79
C MET A 287 -22.70 1.65 3.66
N ASP A 288 -23.34 0.50 3.82
CA ASP A 288 -24.50 0.35 4.69
C ASP A 288 -24.09 -0.43 5.93
N TYR A 289 -24.43 0.07 7.11
CA TYR A 289 -24.12 -0.58 8.37
C TYR A 289 -25.11 -0.25 9.47
N GLY A 290 -25.09 -1.04 10.53
CA GLY A 290 -25.96 -0.82 11.67
C GLY A 290 -25.49 -1.53 12.91
N TYR A 291 -26.21 -1.27 14.00
CA TYR A 291 -26.04 -2.00 15.25
C TYR A 291 -27.36 -2.19 15.97
N GLU A 292 -27.44 -3.25 16.75
CA GLU A 292 -28.41 -3.45 17.82
C GLU A 292 -27.68 -3.45 19.16
N LYS A 293 -28.09 -2.58 20.05
CA LYS A 293 -27.51 -2.42 21.39
C LYS A 293 -28.59 -2.57 22.44
N VAL A 294 -28.38 -3.49 23.40
CA VAL A 294 -29.18 -3.54 24.62
C VAL A 294 -28.29 -3.13 25.78
N GLN A 295 -28.65 -2.05 26.47
CA GLN A 295 -27.88 -1.47 27.57
C GLN A 295 -28.82 -1.21 28.75
N ASN A 296 -28.50 -1.79 29.91
CA ASN A 296 -29.34 -1.70 31.13
C ASN A 296 -30.80 -2.11 30.91
N GLY A 297 -31.06 -2.98 29.94
CA GLY A 297 -32.38 -3.46 29.59
C GLY A 297 -33.07 -2.69 28.46
N ASP A 298 -32.62 -1.49 28.11
CA ASP A 298 -33.15 -0.70 27.00
C ASP A 298 -32.44 -1.04 25.68
N LYS A 299 -33.20 -1.11 24.58
CA LYS A 299 -32.70 -1.51 23.26
C LYS A 299 -32.63 -0.30 22.33
N ASN A 300 -31.54 -0.21 21.56
CA ASN A 300 -31.42 0.70 20.42
C ASN A 300 -31.08 -0.08 19.15
N ILE A 301 -31.72 0.26 18.04
CA ILE A 301 -31.43 -0.28 16.70
C ILE A 301 -31.06 0.89 15.79
N SER A 302 -29.85 0.85 15.24
CA SER A 302 -29.34 1.89 14.35
C SER A 302 -29.06 1.32 12.97
N GLU A 303 -29.51 2.03 11.95
CA GLU A 303 -29.22 1.78 10.53
C GLU A 303 -28.61 3.03 9.91
N THR A 304 -27.55 2.84 9.16
CA THR A 304 -26.75 3.93 8.60
C THR A 304 -26.44 3.67 7.14
N ASP A 305 -26.79 4.66 6.31
CA ASP A 305 -26.31 4.78 4.92
C ASP A 305 -25.17 5.78 4.88
N ASP A 306 -24.03 5.38 4.36
CA ASP A 306 -22.84 6.20 4.24
C ASP A 306 -22.41 6.31 2.77
N THR A 307 -22.26 7.52 2.28
CA THR A 307 -21.80 7.77 0.91
C THR A 307 -20.69 8.82 0.91
N ASP A 308 -19.48 8.35 0.65
CA ASP A 308 -18.29 9.18 0.54
C ASP A 308 -17.91 9.44 -0.92
N LYS A 309 -17.66 10.68 -1.27
CA LYS A 309 -16.97 11.02 -2.50
C LYS A 309 -15.47 11.01 -2.24
N ARG A 310 -14.76 10.03 -2.80
CA ARG A 310 -13.32 9.85 -2.60
C ARG A 310 -12.56 10.11 -3.89
N ASN A 311 -12.10 11.34 -4.06
CA ASN A 311 -11.24 11.71 -5.17
C ASN A 311 -9.80 11.68 -4.70
N THR A 312 -8.99 10.84 -5.32
CA THR A 312 -7.55 10.76 -5.05
C THR A 312 -6.76 11.24 -6.27
N TYR A 313 -5.71 12.00 -6.01
CA TYR A 313 -4.76 12.45 -7.02
C TYR A 313 -3.36 12.21 -6.50
N SER A 314 -2.47 11.73 -7.36
CA SER A 314 -1.06 11.56 -7.02
C SER A 314 -0.20 11.97 -8.20
N ALA A 315 0.84 12.74 -7.90
CA ALA A 315 1.89 13.08 -8.85
C ALA A 315 3.25 12.82 -8.21
N GLY A 316 4.18 12.26 -8.97
CA GLY A 316 5.50 11.94 -8.44
C GLY A 316 6.58 12.00 -9.48
N ILE A 317 7.80 12.25 -9.00
CA ILE A 317 9.04 12.24 -9.74
C ILE A 317 10.05 11.34 -9.04
N ASP A 318 10.68 10.47 -9.80
CA ASP A 318 11.75 9.59 -9.35
C ASP A 318 12.99 9.86 -10.20
N PHE A 319 14.12 10.11 -9.58
CA PHE A 319 15.40 10.30 -10.24
C PHE A 319 16.43 9.35 -9.64
N SER A 320 17.11 8.59 -10.49
CA SER A 320 18.22 7.74 -10.10
C SER A 320 19.44 8.09 -10.95
N TRP A 321 20.56 8.32 -10.30
CA TRP A 321 21.83 8.61 -10.96
C TRP A 321 22.90 7.63 -10.49
N GLN A 322 23.49 6.90 -11.45
CA GLN A 322 24.53 5.91 -11.20
C GLN A 322 25.72 6.21 -12.13
N PRO A 323 26.57 7.19 -11.76
CA PRO A 323 27.72 7.61 -12.60
C PRO A 323 28.71 6.48 -12.88
N ASN A 324 28.79 5.50 -11.98
CA ASN A 324 29.65 4.33 -12.06
C ASN A 324 29.08 3.18 -11.20
N GLN A 325 29.68 2.01 -11.24
CA GLN A 325 29.22 0.83 -10.49
C GLN A 325 29.30 0.98 -8.96
N LYS A 326 30.06 1.96 -8.45
CA LYS A 326 30.26 2.16 -7.02
C LYS A 326 29.26 3.15 -6.40
N ASN A 327 28.71 4.07 -7.16
CA ASN A 327 27.92 5.17 -6.64
C ASN A 327 26.53 5.18 -7.27
N ARG A 328 25.50 5.25 -6.43
CA ARG A 328 24.11 5.43 -6.87
C ARG A 328 23.40 6.44 -5.96
N LEU A 329 22.84 7.46 -6.55
CA LEU A 329 21.93 8.41 -5.90
C LEU A 329 20.51 8.14 -6.37
N PHE A 330 19.57 8.20 -5.45
CA PHE A 330 18.15 8.09 -5.74
C PHE A 330 17.40 9.21 -5.02
N ILE A 331 16.52 9.90 -5.73
CA ILE A 331 15.64 10.95 -5.22
C ILE A 331 14.22 10.60 -5.65
N SER A 332 13.28 10.66 -4.73
CA SER A 332 11.86 10.48 -5.01
C SER A 332 11.06 11.56 -4.31
N SER A 333 10.10 12.13 -5.01
CA SER A 333 9.17 13.10 -4.45
C SER A 333 7.76 12.77 -4.94
N THR A 334 6.80 12.67 -4.03
CA THR A 334 5.41 12.36 -4.36
C THR A 334 4.48 13.26 -3.58
N VAL A 335 3.50 13.80 -4.25
CA VAL A 335 2.37 14.56 -3.69
C VAL A 335 1.11 13.72 -3.86
N ASN A 336 0.39 13.53 -2.77
CA ASN A 336 -0.88 12.80 -2.76
C ASN A 336 -1.98 13.70 -2.18
N VAL A 337 -3.14 13.68 -2.81
CA VAL A 337 -4.32 14.41 -2.36
C VAL A 337 -5.49 13.44 -2.32
N LEU A 338 -6.21 13.42 -1.20
CA LEU A 338 -7.52 12.80 -1.09
C LEU A 338 -8.50 13.91 -0.73
N ALA A 339 -9.56 14.05 -1.50
CA ALA A 339 -10.57 15.08 -1.26
C ALA A 339 -11.96 14.62 -1.71
N GLY A 340 -12.98 15.09 -1.00
CA GLY A 340 -14.36 14.92 -1.40
C GLY A 340 -15.30 15.06 -0.22
N PRO A 341 -16.49 15.62 -0.41
CA PRO A 341 -17.54 15.59 0.58
C PRO A 341 -18.07 14.18 0.79
N GLY A 342 -18.70 13.94 1.92
CA GLY A 342 -19.40 12.71 2.23
C GLY A 342 -20.67 13.02 3.01
N GLU A 343 -21.56 12.06 3.06
CA GLU A 343 -22.79 12.15 3.84
C GLU A 343 -23.10 10.79 4.46
N THR A 344 -23.33 10.80 5.77
CA THR A 344 -23.80 9.63 6.50
C THR A 344 -25.19 9.93 7.06
N ARG A 345 -26.16 9.08 6.80
CA ARG A 345 -27.53 9.17 7.33
C ARG A 345 -27.78 8.02 8.26
N THR A 346 -28.07 8.33 9.52
CA THR A 346 -28.34 7.32 10.56
C THR A 346 -29.75 7.49 11.10
N LYS A 347 -30.49 6.40 11.14
CA LYS A 347 -31.76 6.29 11.87
C LYS A 347 -31.55 5.36 13.04
N THR A 348 -31.80 5.85 14.27
CA THR A 348 -31.72 5.05 15.49
C THR A 348 -33.09 4.99 16.17
N GLU A 349 -33.63 3.79 16.28
CA GLU A 349 -34.85 3.50 17.03
C GLU A 349 -34.49 3.22 18.50
N ILE A 350 -35.12 3.94 19.40
CA ILE A 350 -34.84 3.91 20.85
C ILE A 350 -36.05 3.30 21.55
N TYR A 351 -35.80 2.15 22.21
CA TYR A 351 -36.84 1.40 22.91
C TYR A 351 -36.65 1.49 24.42
N GLN A 352 -37.73 1.61 25.15
CA GLN A 352 -37.76 1.35 26.59
C GLN A 352 -38.02 -0.14 26.79
N GLY A 353 -37.13 -0.82 27.47
CA GLY A 353 -37.05 -2.27 27.39
C GLY A 353 -36.68 -2.76 26.00
N THR A 354 -37.13 -3.94 25.60
CA THR A 354 -36.80 -4.54 24.30
C THR A 354 -37.90 -4.30 23.22
N ASP A 355 -39.11 -3.88 23.60
CA ASP A 355 -40.28 -3.95 22.72
C ASP A 355 -41.02 -2.63 22.53
N ARG A 356 -40.93 -1.69 23.49
CA ARG A 356 -41.65 -0.43 23.43
C ARG A 356 -40.83 0.66 22.73
N LEU A 357 -41.08 0.94 21.47
CA LEU A 357 -40.49 2.07 20.77
C LEU A 357 -40.96 3.39 21.44
N VAL A 358 -40.01 4.23 21.85
CA VAL A 358 -40.25 5.50 22.53
C VAL A 358 -39.87 6.66 21.63
N ASN A 359 -38.66 6.63 21.06
CA ASN A 359 -38.12 7.71 20.25
C ASN A 359 -37.41 7.19 18.99
N ILE A 360 -37.34 8.06 18.00
CA ILE A 360 -36.52 7.87 16.80
C ILE A 360 -35.52 9.02 16.72
N LEU A 361 -34.24 8.73 16.64
CA LEU A 361 -33.18 9.69 16.35
C LEU A 361 -32.82 9.57 14.85
N LYS A 362 -32.91 10.69 14.12
CA LYS A 362 -32.41 10.85 12.75
C LYS A 362 -31.17 11.75 12.82
N ALA A 363 -29.98 11.18 12.60
CA ALA A 363 -28.73 11.90 12.57
C ALA A 363 -28.21 11.94 11.13
N ARG A 364 -27.62 13.06 10.74
CA ARG A 364 -27.02 13.22 9.42
C ARG A 364 -25.65 13.85 9.59
N ASN A 365 -24.59 13.11 9.27
CA ASN A 365 -23.24 13.64 9.21
C ASN A 365 -22.96 14.14 7.80
N ASN A 366 -22.86 15.43 7.65
CA ASN A 366 -22.56 16.08 6.38
C ASN A 366 -21.12 16.57 6.41
N TYR A 367 -20.22 15.82 5.74
CA TYR A 367 -18.80 16.16 5.60
C TYR A 367 -18.66 17.20 4.49
N ILE A 368 -18.79 18.50 4.87
CA ILE A 368 -18.69 19.62 3.92
C ILE A 368 -17.28 19.86 3.41
N GLU A 369 -16.28 19.47 4.19
CA GLU A 369 -14.87 19.44 3.79
C GLU A 369 -14.21 18.17 4.32
N GLN A 370 -13.55 17.44 3.42
CA GLN A 370 -12.63 16.38 3.76
C GLN A 370 -11.48 16.44 2.78
N LYS A 371 -10.30 16.78 3.28
CA LYS A 371 -9.11 16.93 2.46
C LYS A 371 -7.87 16.47 3.21
N ASN A 372 -7.13 15.56 2.63
CA ASN A 372 -5.82 15.11 3.09
C ASN A 372 -4.79 15.43 2.01
N LEU A 373 -3.77 16.17 2.37
CA LEU A 373 -2.62 16.49 1.53
C LEU A 373 -1.38 15.85 2.13
N GLN A 374 -0.61 15.15 1.32
CA GLN A 374 0.56 14.43 1.79
C GLN A 374 1.73 14.61 0.83
N TYR A 375 2.88 14.98 1.36
CA TYR A 375 4.17 15.04 0.67
C TYR A 375 5.07 13.94 1.20
N ASN A 376 5.66 13.15 0.29
CA ASN A 376 6.67 12.15 0.64
C ASN A 376 7.92 12.43 -0.18
N ASN A 377 9.02 12.68 0.48
CA ASN A 377 10.30 12.97 -0.15
C ASN A 377 11.35 12.02 0.41
N SER A 378 12.16 11.49 -0.47
CA SER A 378 13.19 10.52 -0.11
C SER A 378 14.47 10.80 -0.90
N LEU A 379 15.57 10.86 -0.19
CA LEU A 379 16.92 10.93 -0.73
C LEU A 379 17.67 9.67 -0.26
N SER A 380 18.33 8.98 -1.17
CA SER A 380 19.14 7.80 -0.82
C SER A 380 20.42 7.79 -1.62
N TYR A 381 21.53 7.54 -0.95
CA TYR A 381 22.82 7.38 -1.55
C TYR A 381 23.40 6.03 -1.18
N GLN A 382 23.84 5.28 -2.18
CA GLN A 382 24.48 3.97 -2.01
C GLN A 382 25.91 4.02 -2.54
N TYR A 383 26.84 3.62 -1.71
CA TYR A 383 28.24 3.51 -2.03
C TYR A 383 28.72 2.07 -1.93
N ARG A 384 29.29 1.54 -3.01
CA ARG A 384 29.87 0.19 -3.11
C ARG A 384 31.36 0.29 -3.37
N PRO A 385 32.18 0.45 -2.34
CA PRO A 385 33.63 0.55 -2.52
C PRO A 385 34.22 -0.72 -3.17
N SER A 386 33.62 -1.88 -2.87
CA SER A 386 33.98 -3.19 -3.45
C SER A 386 32.71 -4.02 -3.73
N SER A 387 32.84 -5.14 -4.41
CA SER A 387 31.77 -6.13 -4.61
C SER A 387 31.21 -6.69 -3.28
N ASN A 388 31.99 -6.63 -2.22
CA ASN A 388 31.72 -7.25 -0.93
C ASN A 388 31.17 -6.25 0.10
N THR A 389 31.21 -4.94 -0.18
CA THR A 389 30.86 -3.89 0.77
C THR A 389 29.86 -2.92 0.15
N GLN A 390 28.79 -2.63 0.89
CA GLN A 390 27.82 -1.61 0.54
C GLN A 390 27.53 -0.75 1.77
N ILE A 391 27.53 0.54 1.58
CA ILE A 391 27.09 1.55 2.56
C ILE A 391 25.94 2.31 1.94
N SER A 392 24.87 2.50 2.70
CA SER A 392 23.70 3.21 2.23
C SER A 392 23.31 4.27 3.25
N PHE A 393 22.98 5.47 2.76
CA PHE A 393 22.43 6.56 3.55
C PHE A 393 21.07 6.92 2.98
N SER A 394 20.09 7.14 3.84
CA SER A 394 18.76 7.61 3.42
C SER A 394 18.28 8.72 4.35
N ALA A 395 17.61 9.68 3.76
CA ALA A 395 16.90 10.76 4.46
C ALA A 395 15.48 10.82 3.87
N ASP A 396 14.49 10.69 4.72
CA ASP A 396 13.08 10.71 4.34
C ASP A 396 12.37 11.84 5.09
N TRP A 397 11.49 12.55 4.39
CA TRP A 397 10.59 13.53 4.98
C TRP A 397 9.19 13.30 4.45
N THR A 398 8.25 13.15 5.38
CA THR A 398 6.83 13.05 5.09
C THR A 398 6.10 14.15 5.85
N HIS A 399 5.23 14.86 5.15
CA HIS A 399 4.31 15.83 5.73
C HIS A 399 2.89 15.47 5.38
N PHE A 400 1.99 15.54 6.35
CA PHE A 400 0.57 15.26 6.19
C PHE A 400 -0.25 16.41 6.79
N ASP A 401 -1.09 17.04 5.95
CA ASP A 401 -2.08 18.06 6.35
C ASP A 401 -3.48 17.49 6.07
N GLY A 402 -4.23 17.23 7.13
CA GLY A 402 -5.60 16.69 7.09
C GLY A 402 -6.59 17.70 7.65
N LYS A 403 -7.66 17.97 6.90
CA LYS A 403 -8.75 18.84 7.31
C LYS A 403 -10.07 18.16 7.11
N ALA A 404 -10.92 18.19 8.13
CA ALA A 404 -12.29 17.77 8.01
C ALA A 404 -13.22 18.79 8.67
N ARG A 405 -14.39 18.94 8.08
CA ARG A 405 -15.47 19.79 8.60
C ARG A 405 -16.76 19.02 8.46
N CYS A 406 -17.40 18.75 9.59
CA CYS A 406 -18.64 17.97 9.63
C CYS A 406 -19.73 18.76 10.33
N GLU A 407 -20.88 18.84 9.68
CA GLU A 407 -22.13 19.34 10.23
C GLU A 407 -23.04 18.17 10.52
N GLN A 408 -23.58 18.11 11.73
CA GLN A 408 -24.40 16.98 12.17
C GLN A 408 -25.68 17.45 12.85
N PRO A 409 -26.78 17.68 12.10
CA PRO A 409 -28.10 17.78 12.68
C PRO A 409 -28.57 16.42 13.23
N ASN A 410 -29.06 16.43 14.46
CA ASN A 410 -29.64 15.29 15.16
C ASN A 410 -31.07 15.66 15.55
N GLU A 411 -32.02 14.98 14.97
CA GLU A 411 -33.46 15.25 15.14
C GLU A 411 -34.14 14.10 15.86
N TYR A 412 -34.85 14.40 16.94
CA TYR A 412 -35.58 13.41 17.72
C TYR A 412 -37.08 13.49 17.42
N PHE A 413 -37.66 12.32 17.26
CA PHE A 413 -39.10 12.14 17.01
C PHE A 413 -39.68 11.16 18.03
N THR A 414 -40.98 11.26 18.29
CA THR A 414 -41.75 10.22 18.99
C THR A 414 -41.89 8.98 18.11
N ALA A 415 -42.43 7.89 18.68
CA ALA A 415 -42.70 6.66 17.92
C ALA A 415 -43.65 6.86 16.71
N ASP A 416 -44.46 7.88 16.72
CA ASP A 416 -45.40 8.28 15.66
C ASP A 416 -44.84 9.38 14.75
N ASP A 417 -43.51 9.54 14.72
CA ASP A 417 -42.76 10.50 13.86
C ASP A 417 -43.10 12.00 14.13
N THR A 418 -43.56 12.31 15.36
CA THR A 418 -43.77 13.72 15.78
C THR A 418 -42.44 14.32 16.28
N PRO A 419 -42.00 15.50 15.79
CA PRO A 419 -40.76 16.11 16.21
C PRO A 419 -40.74 16.46 17.71
N ILE A 420 -39.68 16.13 18.42
CA ILE A 420 -39.48 16.44 19.84
C ILE A 420 -38.43 17.54 20.01
N ARG A 421 -37.26 17.40 19.40
CA ARG A 421 -36.14 18.34 19.50
C ARG A 421 -35.19 18.16 18.33
N SER A 422 -34.41 19.18 18.08
CA SER A 422 -33.28 19.13 17.13
C SER A 422 -32.03 19.75 17.76
N ASP A 423 -30.93 19.04 17.70
CA ASP A 423 -29.62 19.52 18.08
C ASP A 423 -28.72 19.56 16.86
N PHE A 424 -27.95 20.62 16.72
CA PHE A 424 -26.99 20.79 15.64
C PHE A 424 -25.57 20.73 16.18
N PHE A 425 -24.79 19.75 15.72
CA PHE A 425 -23.39 19.61 16.06
C PHE A 425 -22.51 20.02 14.87
N TYR A 426 -21.34 20.58 15.20
CA TYR A 426 -20.28 20.87 14.27
C TYR A 426 -18.96 20.35 14.82
N SER A 427 -18.18 19.66 13.99
CA SER A 427 -16.81 19.27 14.33
C SER A 427 -15.85 19.66 13.22
N GLY A 428 -14.72 20.23 13.60
CA GLY A 428 -13.68 20.68 12.69
C GLY A 428 -12.31 20.25 13.14
N PRO A 429 -11.93 18.95 12.97
CA PRO A 429 -10.58 18.50 13.26
C PRO A 429 -9.61 18.95 12.16
N ASP A 430 -8.44 19.43 12.58
CA ASP A 430 -7.26 19.68 11.76
C ASP A 430 -6.11 18.82 12.27
N LYS A 431 -5.35 18.20 11.36
CA LYS A 431 -4.19 17.35 11.66
C LYS A 431 -2.99 17.84 10.86
N ASP A 432 -1.88 18.06 11.52
CA ASP A 432 -0.58 18.38 10.91
C ASP A 432 0.46 17.40 11.45
N ILE A 433 1.10 16.64 10.56
CA ILE A 433 2.07 15.61 10.96
C ILE A 433 3.32 15.74 10.12
N ASP A 434 4.46 15.96 10.78
CA ASP A 434 5.78 15.93 10.19
C ASP A 434 6.59 14.73 10.67
N ILE A 435 7.20 14.01 9.74
CA ILE A 435 8.04 12.84 10.01
C ILE A 435 9.37 13.00 9.28
N TYR A 436 10.47 12.98 10.02
CA TYR A 436 11.83 12.98 9.50
C TYR A 436 12.51 11.68 9.90
N ALA A 437 13.13 10.99 8.96
CA ALA A 437 13.90 9.79 9.24
C ALA A 437 15.26 9.83 8.56
N LEU A 438 16.31 9.45 9.30
CA LEU A 438 17.66 9.29 8.79
C LEU A 438 18.10 7.85 9.06
N LEU A 439 18.69 7.21 8.06
CA LEU A 439 19.13 5.82 8.11
C LEU A 439 20.51 5.69 7.52
N ALA A 440 21.39 4.95 8.18
CA ALA A 440 22.69 4.53 7.67
C ALA A 440 22.83 3.02 7.83
N ASP A 441 23.06 2.33 6.73
CA ASP A 441 23.20 0.87 6.68
C ASP A 441 24.57 0.48 6.14
N TYR A 442 25.15 -0.56 6.72
CA TYR A 442 26.39 -1.19 6.32
C TYR A 442 26.17 -2.66 6.05
N LYS A 443 26.52 -3.11 4.87
CA LYS A 443 26.49 -4.50 4.46
C LYS A 443 27.86 -4.95 4.03
N TYR A 444 28.34 -6.05 4.61
CA TYR A 444 29.64 -6.63 4.31
C TYR A 444 29.54 -8.14 4.11
N ARG A 445 30.03 -8.62 2.97
CA ARG A 445 30.12 -10.04 2.62
C ARG A 445 31.58 -10.41 2.40
N PRO A 446 32.33 -10.77 3.45
CA PRO A 446 33.72 -11.14 3.29
C PRO A 446 33.95 -12.31 2.32
N ASN A 447 32.97 -13.20 2.22
CA ASN A 447 32.92 -14.31 1.27
C ASN A 447 31.45 -14.74 1.08
N ALA A 448 31.20 -15.70 0.19
CA ALA A 448 29.87 -16.23 -0.12
C ALA A 448 29.14 -16.89 1.08
N GLN A 449 29.87 -17.20 2.15
CA GLN A 449 29.33 -17.91 3.32
C GLN A 449 29.00 -16.99 4.48
N ASN A 450 29.49 -15.76 4.51
CA ASN A 450 29.35 -14.85 5.64
C ASN A 450 28.77 -13.51 5.18
N GLU A 451 27.75 -13.04 5.90
CA GLU A 451 27.17 -11.72 5.71
C GLU A 451 27.01 -11.01 7.05
N ILE A 452 27.40 -9.75 7.10
CA ILE A 452 27.21 -8.84 8.23
C ILE A 452 26.35 -7.69 7.74
N LEU A 453 25.28 -7.43 8.45
CA LEU A 453 24.42 -6.24 8.29
C LEU A 453 24.49 -5.47 9.59
N ALA A 454 24.65 -4.15 9.52
CA ALA A 454 24.53 -3.26 10.67
C ALA A 454 23.95 -1.94 10.22
N GLY A 455 23.25 -1.25 11.10
CA GLY A 455 22.72 0.05 10.77
C GLY A 455 22.22 0.82 11.97
N VAL A 456 22.05 2.11 11.75
CA VAL A 456 21.48 3.05 12.72
C VAL A 456 20.39 3.85 12.04
N LYS A 457 19.31 4.11 12.79
CA LYS A 457 18.18 4.91 12.31
C LYS A 457 17.74 5.88 13.40
N THR A 458 17.42 7.09 13.01
CA THR A 458 16.72 8.03 13.88
C THR A 458 15.46 8.55 13.20
N THR A 459 14.41 8.71 13.98
CA THR A 459 13.12 9.22 13.48
C THR A 459 12.61 10.29 14.44
N PHE A 460 12.14 11.39 13.89
CA PHE A 460 11.49 12.48 14.62
C PHE A 460 10.08 12.63 14.04
N ILE A 461 9.09 12.60 14.93
CA ILE A 461 7.68 12.74 14.58
C ILE A 461 7.12 13.87 15.40
N GLY A 462 6.45 14.80 14.74
CA GLY A 462 5.63 15.84 15.34
C GLY A 462 4.22 15.73 14.79
N SER A 463 3.22 15.68 15.66
CA SER A 463 1.81 15.72 15.27
C SER A 463 1.12 16.80 16.09
N ASP A 464 0.63 17.82 15.42
CA ASP A 464 -0.13 18.93 15.99
C ASP A 464 -1.57 18.86 15.47
N ASN A 465 -2.49 18.63 16.38
CA ASN A 465 -3.89 18.39 16.04
C ASN A 465 -4.76 19.35 16.85
N SER A 466 -5.76 19.92 16.20
CA SER A 466 -6.77 20.73 16.86
C SER A 466 -8.17 20.27 16.49
N CYS A 467 -9.13 20.43 17.40
CA CYS A 467 -10.51 20.13 17.10
C CYS A 467 -11.43 21.21 17.71
N ILE A 468 -12.20 21.84 16.86
CA ILE A 468 -13.27 22.75 17.28
C ILE A 468 -14.57 21.99 17.25
N PHE A 469 -15.26 21.92 18.38
CA PHE A 469 -16.56 21.29 18.51
C PHE A 469 -17.61 22.35 18.95
N LYS A 470 -18.80 22.34 18.29
CA LYS A 470 -19.91 23.25 18.64
C LYS A 470 -21.20 22.47 18.76
N LYS A 471 -22.03 22.86 19.70
CA LYS A 471 -23.44 22.41 19.81
C LYS A 471 -24.35 23.62 19.66
N ASN A 472 -25.28 23.59 18.71
CA ASN A 472 -26.25 24.69 18.42
C ASN A 472 -25.57 26.04 18.21
N GLY A 473 -24.41 26.05 17.51
CA GLY A 473 -23.60 27.24 17.23
C GLY A 473 -22.69 27.72 18.41
N VAL A 474 -22.89 27.17 19.61
CA VAL A 474 -22.08 27.50 20.80
C VAL A 474 -20.90 26.53 20.87
N MET A 475 -19.69 27.07 21.13
CA MET A 475 -18.51 26.23 21.32
C MET A 475 -18.65 25.35 22.55
N ASP A 476 -18.47 24.06 22.37
CA ASP A 476 -18.35 23.09 23.45
C ASP A 476 -16.86 23.02 23.87
N THR A 477 -16.55 23.78 24.91
CA THR A 477 -15.17 23.90 25.39
C THR A 477 -14.64 22.60 26.02
N GLY A 478 -15.50 21.69 26.46
CA GLY A 478 -15.13 20.39 27.00
C GLY A 478 -14.68 19.40 25.90
N ARG A 479 -15.20 19.55 24.67
CA ARG A 479 -14.85 18.72 23.50
C ARG A 479 -13.89 19.41 22.55
N SER A 480 -13.73 20.74 22.61
CA SER A 480 -12.77 21.50 21.83
C SER A 480 -11.41 21.46 22.53
N ASN A 481 -10.38 21.05 21.81
CA ASN A 481 -9.05 20.88 22.37
C ASN A 481 -7.93 20.92 21.32
N ASP A 482 -6.70 21.13 21.79
CA ASP A 482 -5.47 20.99 21.03
C ASP A 482 -4.65 19.82 21.57
N PHE A 483 -4.15 18.97 20.71
CA PHE A 483 -3.34 17.81 21.04
C PHE A 483 -2.03 17.83 20.30
N LEU A 484 -0.93 17.96 21.03
CA LEU A 484 0.44 17.88 20.53
C LEU A 484 1.04 16.53 20.92
N TYR A 485 1.59 15.80 19.93
CA TYR A 485 2.35 14.58 20.14
C TYR A 485 3.72 14.70 19.51
N LYS A 486 4.77 14.34 20.23
CA LYS A 486 6.15 14.28 19.74
C LYS A 486 6.77 12.93 20.07
N GLU A 487 7.45 12.33 19.10
CA GLU A 487 8.17 11.07 19.26
C GLU A 487 9.58 11.21 18.68
N LYS A 488 10.57 10.73 19.43
CA LYS A 488 11.96 10.63 18.99
C LYS A 488 12.40 9.19 19.16
N ASN A 489 12.79 8.55 18.06
CA ASN A 489 13.30 7.18 18.05
C ASN A 489 14.76 7.14 17.66
N LEU A 490 15.54 6.39 18.40
CA LEU A 490 16.91 6.03 18.05
C LEU A 490 16.99 4.51 18.01
N GLU A 491 17.42 3.99 16.89
CA GLU A 491 17.44 2.56 16.61
C GLU A 491 18.84 2.15 16.12
N ALA A 492 19.34 1.04 16.60
CA ALA A 492 20.58 0.44 16.11
C ALA A 492 20.37 -1.06 15.95
N TYR A 493 20.93 -1.66 14.91
CA TYR A 493 20.86 -3.10 14.69
C TYR A 493 22.15 -3.67 14.16
N ALA A 494 22.36 -4.95 14.45
CA ALA A 494 23.41 -5.76 13.85
C ALA A 494 22.86 -7.17 13.61
N GLN A 495 23.26 -7.76 12.49
CA GLN A 495 22.92 -9.14 12.14
C GLN A 495 24.12 -9.81 11.50
N TYR A 496 24.33 -11.07 11.84
CA TYR A 496 25.32 -11.93 11.24
C TYR A 496 24.66 -13.18 10.68
N THR A 497 24.93 -13.49 9.42
CA THR A 497 24.46 -14.70 8.75
C THR A 497 25.65 -15.51 8.27
N ARG A 498 25.63 -16.81 8.55
CA ARG A 498 26.63 -17.75 8.10
C ARG A 498 26.02 -18.99 7.50
N THR A 499 26.53 -19.39 6.33
CA THR A 499 26.10 -20.58 5.61
C THR A 499 27.24 -21.62 5.64
N TRP A 500 26.97 -22.82 6.15
CA TRP A 500 27.84 -23.97 6.12
C TRP A 500 27.21 -25.10 5.33
N ASN A 501 27.65 -25.36 4.14
CA ASN A 501 27.14 -26.44 3.31
C ASN A 501 25.61 -26.42 3.24
N LYS A 502 24.94 -27.20 4.10
CA LYS A 502 23.46 -27.30 4.15
C LYS A 502 22.79 -26.48 5.24
N ILE A 503 23.53 -25.85 6.13
CA ILE A 503 23.04 -25.11 7.28
C ILE A 503 23.28 -23.62 7.05
N GLU A 504 22.25 -22.82 7.22
CA GLU A 504 22.35 -21.36 7.32
C GLU A 504 21.85 -20.92 8.68
N LEU A 505 22.70 -20.20 9.41
CA LEU A 505 22.35 -19.57 10.69
C LEU A 505 22.41 -18.06 10.56
N SER A 506 21.39 -17.40 11.05
CA SER A 506 21.33 -15.95 11.13
C SER A 506 20.92 -15.54 12.54
N ALA A 507 21.65 -14.60 13.13
CA ALA A 507 21.34 -14.03 14.43
C ALA A 507 21.46 -12.50 14.34
N GLY A 508 20.45 -11.82 14.82
CA GLY A 508 20.38 -10.36 14.81
C GLY A 508 19.83 -9.81 16.12
N LEU A 509 20.26 -8.61 16.43
CA LEU A 509 19.74 -7.83 17.54
C LEU A 509 19.45 -6.41 17.08
N ARG A 510 18.26 -5.91 17.39
CA ARG A 510 17.89 -4.51 17.24
C ARG A 510 17.59 -3.91 18.60
N MET A 511 18.08 -2.72 18.85
CA MET A 511 17.83 -1.91 20.02
C MET A 511 17.05 -0.67 19.56
N GLU A 512 15.97 -0.35 20.25
CA GLU A 512 15.18 0.85 20.00
C GLU A 512 15.00 1.62 21.31
N TYR A 513 15.39 2.90 21.29
CA TYR A 513 15.08 3.88 22.34
C TYR A 513 14.04 4.84 21.79
N MET A 514 12.89 4.91 22.45
CA MET A 514 11.77 5.76 22.09
C MET A 514 11.48 6.72 23.22
N HIS A 515 11.48 8.01 22.93
CA HIS A 515 11.01 9.08 23.81
C HIS A 515 9.74 9.68 23.22
N THR A 516 8.66 9.70 24.02
CA THR A 516 7.38 10.29 23.65
C THR A 516 7.02 11.43 24.57
N PHE A 517 6.39 12.46 24.03
CA PHE A 517 5.80 13.55 24.76
C PHE A 517 4.44 13.88 24.15
N SER A 518 3.41 13.93 24.97
CA SER A 518 2.10 14.42 24.55
C SER A 518 1.59 15.53 25.49
N ARG A 519 0.83 16.44 24.90
CA ARG A 519 0.18 17.53 25.60
C ARG A 519 -1.23 17.72 25.08
N LEU A 520 -2.22 17.58 25.95
CA LEU A 520 -3.62 17.87 25.69
C LEU A 520 -3.96 19.19 26.38
N LEU A 521 -4.44 20.15 25.59
CA LEU A 521 -4.96 21.42 26.11
C LEU A 521 -6.46 21.49 25.82
N SER A 522 -7.27 21.31 26.84
CA SER A 522 -8.72 21.53 26.75
C SER A 522 -9.02 23.02 26.83
N MET A 523 -10.03 23.48 26.08
CA MET A 523 -10.45 24.89 26.16
C MET A 523 -11.19 25.25 27.45
N THR A 524 -11.53 24.25 28.29
CA THR A 524 -12.11 24.48 29.64
C THR A 524 -11.07 24.65 30.72
N SER A 525 -9.86 24.12 30.52
CA SER A 525 -8.79 24.12 31.54
C SER A 525 -7.62 24.98 31.07
N GLN A 526 -7.08 25.80 31.95
CA GLN A 526 -5.81 26.50 31.71
C GLN A 526 -4.60 25.57 31.89
N ASP A 527 -4.79 24.43 32.56
CA ASP A 527 -3.76 23.44 32.81
C ASP A 527 -3.77 22.39 31.69
N ALA A 528 -2.62 22.22 31.05
CA ALA A 528 -2.42 21.20 30.03
C ALA A 528 -2.12 19.84 30.68
N GLU A 529 -2.81 18.79 30.26
CA GLU A 529 -2.43 17.42 30.61
C GLU A 529 -1.22 17.01 29.77
N THR A 530 -0.13 16.64 30.45
CA THR A 530 1.09 16.20 29.76
C THR A 530 1.43 14.76 30.13
N ASN A 531 1.91 13.99 29.15
CA ASN A 531 2.41 12.65 29.37
C ASN A 531 3.77 12.49 28.68
N THR A 532 4.73 11.87 29.38
CA THR A 532 6.07 11.62 28.87
C THR A 532 6.43 10.15 29.07
N GLY A 533 6.88 9.51 28.00
CA GLY A 533 7.31 8.11 28.01
C GLY A 533 8.75 7.95 27.55
N ASN A 534 9.49 7.04 28.21
CA ASN A 534 10.82 6.62 27.80
C ASN A 534 10.87 5.10 27.75
N HIS A 535 11.17 4.54 26.59
CA HIS A 535 11.16 3.09 26.41
C HIS A 535 12.45 2.64 25.71
N LEU A 536 13.24 1.84 26.39
CA LEU A 536 14.36 1.11 25.78
C LEU A 536 13.96 -0.35 25.63
N ARG A 537 14.01 -0.87 24.39
CA ARG A 537 13.60 -2.24 24.09
C ARG A 537 14.62 -2.93 23.20
N LEU A 538 14.78 -4.23 23.43
CA LEU A 538 15.62 -5.10 22.63
C LEU A 538 14.76 -6.09 21.83
N PHE A 539 15.10 -6.24 20.55
CA PHE A 539 14.39 -7.06 19.58
C PHE A 539 15.36 -8.06 18.95
N PRO A 540 15.65 -9.19 19.65
CA PRO A 540 16.42 -10.27 19.06
C PRO A 540 15.63 -10.98 17.96
N ASN A 541 16.36 -11.43 16.92
CA ASN A 541 15.87 -12.39 15.94
C ASN A 541 16.90 -13.50 15.73
N PHE A 542 16.42 -14.67 15.38
CA PHE A 542 17.25 -15.82 15.09
C PHE A 542 16.58 -16.68 14.03
N SER A 543 17.37 -17.21 13.09
CA SER A 543 16.91 -18.23 12.16
C SER A 543 17.99 -19.30 11.95
N ALA A 544 17.55 -20.56 11.92
CA ALA A 544 18.37 -21.70 11.56
C ALA A 544 17.67 -22.47 10.45
N THR A 545 18.25 -22.49 9.27
CA THR A 545 17.71 -23.17 8.09
C THR A 545 18.61 -24.37 7.73
N TYR A 546 18.00 -25.54 7.55
CA TYR A 546 18.64 -26.75 7.07
C TYR A 546 18.14 -27.12 5.68
N ASN A 547 19.01 -27.09 4.70
CA ASN A 547 18.76 -27.51 3.33
C ASN A 547 18.97 -29.02 3.21
N ILE A 548 17.90 -29.81 3.29
CA ILE A 548 17.96 -31.27 3.20
C ILE A 548 18.47 -31.65 1.80
N ASN A 549 17.85 -31.03 0.78
CA ASN A 549 18.25 -31.13 -0.63
C ASN A 549 17.72 -29.89 -1.38
N GLY A 550 18.01 -29.77 -2.68
CA GLY A 550 17.60 -28.59 -3.47
C GLY A 550 16.10 -28.29 -3.52
N LYS A 551 15.24 -29.19 -3.02
CA LYS A 551 13.76 -29.03 -3.01
C LYS A 551 13.17 -28.97 -1.60
N ASN A 552 13.88 -29.46 -0.58
CA ASN A 552 13.39 -29.61 0.78
C ASN A 552 14.23 -28.79 1.75
N LYS A 553 13.59 -27.92 2.52
CA LYS A 553 14.21 -27.08 3.54
C LYS A 553 13.35 -27.06 4.80
N ILE A 554 14.00 -27.03 5.96
CA ILE A 554 13.38 -26.84 7.26
C ILE A 554 14.05 -25.66 7.94
N ALA A 555 13.26 -24.78 8.56
CA ALA A 555 13.79 -23.60 9.27
C ALA A 555 13.08 -23.43 10.61
N LEU A 556 13.89 -23.12 11.64
CA LEU A 556 13.43 -22.67 12.95
C LEU A 556 13.72 -21.18 13.07
N LEU A 557 12.70 -20.39 13.41
CA LEU A 557 12.78 -18.94 13.46
C LEU A 557 12.25 -18.45 14.82
N TYR A 558 12.93 -17.45 15.36
CA TYR A 558 12.46 -16.70 16.52
C TYR A 558 12.57 -15.21 16.24
N SER A 559 11.59 -14.44 16.65
CA SER A 559 11.66 -12.98 16.66
C SER A 559 10.86 -12.38 17.79
N ARG A 560 11.36 -11.27 18.30
CA ARG A 560 10.62 -10.35 19.17
C ARG A 560 10.32 -9.10 18.38
N ARG A 561 9.05 -8.67 18.37
CA ARG A 561 8.57 -7.52 17.61
C ARG A 561 7.59 -6.71 18.45
N GLN A 562 7.19 -5.53 17.98
CA GLN A 562 6.21 -4.69 18.65
C GLN A 562 5.18 -4.14 17.66
N ASP A 563 4.03 -3.72 18.19
CA ASP A 563 3.11 -2.85 17.48
C ASP A 563 2.93 -1.56 18.27
N LYS A 564 3.20 -0.45 17.62
CA LYS A 564 2.96 0.88 18.19
C LYS A 564 1.49 1.26 17.98
N PRO A 565 0.85 1.96 18.95
CA PRO A 565 -0.45 2.56 18.73
C PRO A 565 -0.43 3.51 17.52
N ARG A 566 -1.53 3.61 16.82
CA ARG A 566 -1.69 4.60 15.74
C ARG A 566 -1.81 6.00 16.33
N TYR A 567 -1.38 7.01 15.59
CA TYR A 567 -1.51 8.42 16.04
C TYR A 567 -2.97 8.80 16.29
N GLU A 568 -3.89 8.25 15.50
CA GLU A 568 -5.32 8.38 15.67
C GLU A 568 -5.80 7.78 17.00
N ASP A 569 -5.32 6.59 17.38
CA ASP A 569 -5.68 5.94 18.64
C ASP A 569 -5.13 6.69 19.88
N LEU A 570 -4.06 7.48 19.70
CA LEU A 570 -3.50 8.33 20.76
C LEU A 570 -4.21 9.67 20.90
N ASN A 571 -4.90 10.13 19.86
CA ASN A 571 -5.55 11.43 19.84
C ASN A 571 -6.86 11.39 20.63
N PRO A 572 -6.99 12.11 21.76
CA PRO A 572 -8.14 12.02 22.67
C PRO A 572 -9.40 12.75 22.18
N PHE A 573 -9.46 13.15 20.91
CA PHE A 573 -10.65 13.78 20.34
C PHE A 573 -11.84 12.84 20.38
N GLU A 574 -13.02 13.42 20.65
CA GLU A 574 -14.29 12.71 20.59
C GLU A 574 -14.93 12.87 19.22
N TYR A 575 -15.11 11.76 18.52
CA TYR A 575 -15.85 11.71 17.26
C TYR A 575 -17.25 11.16 17.54
N LEU A 576 -18.28 11.96 17.18
CA LEU A 576 -19.64 11.50 17.28
C LEU A 576 -20.00 10.66 16.07
N LEU A 577 -20.43 9.43 16.31
CA LEU A 577 -21.18 8.65 15.30
C LEU A 577 -22.62 9.11 15.28
N ASP A 578 -23.21 9.21 16.46
CA ASP A 578 -24.48 9.89 16.79
C ASP A 578 -24.41 10.41 18.23
N GLU A 579 -25.46 11.00 18.78
CA GLU A 579 -25.47 11.51 20.16
C GLU A 579 -25.37 10.39 21.24
N LEU A 580 -25.56 9.13 20.84
CA LEU A 580 -25.54 7.96 21.74
C LEU A 580 -24.24 7.15 21.65
N SER A 581 -23.39 7.42 20.65
CA SER A 581 -22.20 6.63 20.33
C SER A 581 -21.03 7.51 19.94
N TYR A 582 -19.92 7.36 20.68
CA TYR A 582 -18.68 8.14 20.49
C TYR A 582 -17.51 7.22 20.22
N TRP A 583 -16.56 7.72 19.44
CA TRP A 583 -15.19 7.17 19.41
C TRP A 583 -14.23 8.19 20.04
N LYS A 584 -13.26 7.69 20.85
CA LYS A 584 -12.26 8.51 21.52
C LYS A 584 -10.93 7.78 21.59
N GLY A 585 -9.84 8.45 21.20
CA GLY A 585 -8.50 7.90 21.36
C GLY A 585 -8.02 7.93 22.82
N ASN A 586 -6.90 7.24 23.06
CA ASN A 586 -6.31 7.08 24.39
C ASN A 586 -4.80 7.43 24.34
N PRO A 587 -4.39 8.61 24.87
CA PRO A 587 -3.00 9.04 24.84
C PRO A 587 -2.06 8.21 25.75
N PHE A 588 -2.59 7.32 26.57
CA PHE A 588 -1.84 6.47 27.49
C PHE A 588 -1.53 5.08 26.94
N LEU A 589 -1.84 4.83 25.68
CA LEU A 589 -1.55 3.53 25.04
C LEU A 589 -0.05 3.26 25.00
N LYS A 590 0.30 2.02 25.33
CA LYS A 590 1.66 1.49 25.25
C LYS A 590 1.80 0.57 24.04
N PRO A 591 2.98 0.52 23.38
CA PRO A 591 3.24 -0.48 22.37
C PRO A 591 3.13 -1.89 22.96
N GLN A 592 2.41 -2.78 22.28
CA GLN A 592 2.39 -4.21 22.59
C GLN A 592 3.62 -4.92 22.03
N VAL A 593 4.05 -5.99 22.69
CA VAL A 593 5.24 -6.75 22.31
C VAL A 593 4.88 -8.20 22.02
N CYS A 594 5.32 -8.70 20.87
CA CYS A 594 5.10 -10.06 20.41
C CYS A 594 6.42 -10.87 20.42
N ASN A 595 6.42 -12.01 21.07
CA ASN A 595 7.44 -13.05 20.95
C ASN A 595 6.88 -14.15 20.04
N LYS A 596 7.58 -14.44 18.95
CA LYS A 596 7.17 -15.41 17.92
C LYS A 596 8.21 -16.50 17.77
N ILE A 597 7.76 -17.75 17.79
CA ILE A 597 8.57 -18.93 17.37
C ILE A 597 7.86 -19.57 16.20
N MET A 598 8.59 -19.91 15.14
CA MET A 598 8.01 -20.54 13.94
C MET A 598 8.92 -21.67 13.44
N LEU A 599 8.31 -22.81 13.16
CA LEU A 599 8.91 -23.93 12.43
C LEU A 599 8.33 -23.93 11.02
N SER A 600 9.20 -23.77 10.02
CA SER A 600 8.81 -23.75 8.60
C SER A 600 9.41 -24.94 7.87
N TYR A 601 8.60 -25.66 7.10
CA TYR A 601 9.03 -26.69 6.16
C TYR A 601 8.61 -26.32 4.75
N THR A 602 9.54 -26.27 3.85
CA THR A 602 9.31 -25.95 2.43
C THR A 602 9.71 -27.13 1.56
N TRP A 603 8.78 -27.60 0.74
CA TRP A 603 9.00 -28.64 -0.26
C TRP A 603 8.56 -28.16 -1.63
N SER A 604 9.49 -27.79 -2.49
CA SER A 604 9.22 -27.35 -3.86
C SER A 604 8.16 -26.22 -3.90
N SER A 605 6.89 -26.59 -4.10
CA SER A 605 5.74 -25.68 -4.24
C SER A 605 4.89 -25.58 -2.98
N LEU A 606 5.22 -26.29 -1.91
CA LEU A 606 4.48 -26.34 -0.64
C LEU A 606 5.33 -25.75 0.48
N SER A 607 4.74 -24.85 1.27
CA SER A 607 5.31 -24.35 2.52
C SER A 607 4.33 -24.59 3.66
N LEU A 608 4.81 -25.19 4.73
CA LEU A 608 4.07 -25.46 5.97
C LEU A 608 4.76 -24.70 7.11
N ASN A 609 3.99 -23.90 7.84
CA ASN A 609 4.49 -23.09 8.93
C ASN A 609 3.68 -23.35 10.19
N LEU A 610 4.32 -23.81 11.24
CA LEU A 610 3.76 -23.91 12.59
C LEU A 610 4.34 -22.80 13.45
N HIS A 611 3.51 -21.99 14.08
CA HIS A 611 4.00 -20.87 14.89
C HIS A 611 3.24 -20.73 16.21
N TYR A 612 3.97 -20.20 17.19
CA TYR A 612 3.43 -19.74 18.46
C TYR A 612 3.78 -18.28 18.66
N ASN A 613 2.78 -17.46 19.00
CA ASN A 613 2.89 -16.05 19.28
C ASN A 613 2.41 -15.76 20.70
N ASN A 614 3.15 -14.93 21.43
CA ASN A 614 2.73 -14.37 22.71
C ASN A 614 2.82 -12.84 22.65
N LEU A 615 1.69 -12.17 22.80
CA LEU A 615 1.58 -10.71 22.83
C LEU A 615 1.35 -10.24 24.24
N ASP A 616 2.28 -9.46 24.76
CA ASP A 616 2.22 -8.77 26.03
C ASP A 616 1.77 -7.32 25.81
N ASP A 617 1.13 -6.70 26.82
CA ASP A 617 0.50 -5.37 26.72
C ASP A 617 -0.50 -5.28 25.56
N TYR A 618 -1.22 -6.38 25.29
CA TYR A 618 -2.16 -6.48 24.17
C TYR A 618 -3.19 -5.35 24.24
N PHE A 619 -3.25 -4.54 23.19
CA PHE A 619 -4.24 -3.48 23.05
C PHE A 619 -5.27 -3.82 21.98
N THR A 620 -6.52 -3.51 22.27
CA THR A 620 -7.64 -3.72 21.34
C THR A 620 -8.74 -2.70 21.61
N SER A 621 -9.62 -2.53 20.63
CA SER A 621 -10.79 -1.69 20.81
C SER A 621 -11.77 -2.34 21.80
N ILE A 622 -12.36 -1.50 22.63
CA ILE A 622 -13.42 -1.84 23.56
C ILE A 622 -14.56 -0.84 23.38
N THR A 623 -15.78 -1.35 23.34
CA THR A 623 -16.98 -0.53 23.46
C THR A 623 -17.42 -0.57 24.90
N ASP A 624 -17.45 0.57 25.54
CA ASP A 624 -17.79 0.72 26.98
C ASP A 624 -19.05 1.55 27.17
N VAL A 625 -19.69 1.38 28.32
CA VAL A 625 -20.84 2.18 28.73
C VAL A 625 -20.35 3.56 29.16
N TYR A 626 -21.02 4.62 28.69
CA TYR A 626 -20.76 6.00 29.09
C TYR A 626 -22.06 6.66 29.54
N GLY A 627 -22.21 6.82 30.86
CA GLY A 627 -23.49 7.26 31.45
C GLY A 627 -24.56 6.14 31.40
N SER A 628 -25.83 6.54 31.31
CA SER A 628 -26.96 5.61 31.34
C SER A 628 -27.30 4.99 29.98
N ASP A 629 -27.10 5.74 28.89
CA ASP A 629 -27.65 5.44 27.56
C ASP A 629 -26.62 5.52 26.43
N LYS A 630 -25.41 6.03 26.72
CA LYS A 630 -24.34 6.25 25.72
C LYS A 630 -23.28 5.18 25.76
N THR A 631 -22.58 5.03 24.64
CA THR A 631 -21.41 4.15 24.53
C THR A 631 -20.21 4.91 24.00
N ILE A 632 -19.02 4.52 24.47
CA ILE A 632 -17.75 5.03 24.01
C ILE A 632 -16.90 3.88 23.47
N MET A 633 -16.42 4.03 22.25
CA MET A 633 -15.44 3.13 21.65
C MET A 633 -14.04 3.72 21.85
N THR A 634 -13.14 2.95 22.41
CA THR A 634 -11.76 3.36 22.67
C THR A 634 -10.82 2.18 22.55
N THR A 635 -9.52 2.45 22.40
CA THR A 635 -8.48 1.42 22.42
C THR A 635 -7.78 1.43 23.77
N LYS A 636 -7.55 0.26 24.37
CA LYS A 636 -6.88 0.12 25.67
C LYS A 636 -5.93 -1.07 25.67
N ASN A 637 -4.83 -0.98 26.45
CA ASN A 637 -4.00 -2.14 26.77
C ASN A 637 -4.71 -2.95 27.85
N ILE A 638 -5.24 -4.11 27.53
CA ILE A 638 -6.16 -4.85 28.40
C ILE A 638 -5.79 -6.31 28.61
N GLY A 639 -4.54 -6.69 28.39
CA GLY A 639 -4.16 -8.06 28.75
C GLY A 639 -3.08 -8.68 27.89
N THR A 640 -3.21 -9.98 27.67
CA THR A 640 -2.30 -10.80 26.86
C THR A 640 -3.07 -11.59 25.82
N GLN A 641 -2.46 -11.79 24.67
CA GLN A 641 -2.96 -12.67 23.64
C GLN A 641 -1.92 -13.74 23.27
N GLN A 642 -2.32 -14.99 23.30
CA GLN A 642 -1.52 -16.11 22.81
C GLN A 642 -2.18 -16.71 21.58
N GLN A 643 -1.36 -17.17 20.65
CA GLN A 643 -1.85 -17.81 19.42
C GLN A 643 -0.95 -18.99 19.04
N VAL A 644 -1.55 -20.14 18.80
CA VAL A 644 -0.93 -21.23 18.05
C VAL A 644 -1.52 -21.20 16.65
N GLY A 645 -0.68 -21.23 15.62
CA GLY A 645 -1.13 -21.16 14.24
C GLY A 645 -0.39 -22.14 13.33
N PHE A 646 -1.09 -22.60 12.32
CA PHE A 646 -0.56 -23.43 11.25
C PHE A 646 -0.98 -22.82 9.90
N ASP A 647 0.01 -22.52 9.04
CA ASP A 647 -0.23 -22.04 7.69
C ASP A 647 0.32 -23.02 6.66
N ALA A 648 -0.47 -23.31 5.64
CA ALA A 648 -0.08 -24.11 4.50
C ALA A 648 -0.27 -23.30 3.21
N VAL A 649 0.85 -23.06 2.51
CA VAL A 649 0.87 -22.33 1.25
C VAL A 649 1.30 -23.27 0.13
N PHE A 650 0.47 -23.40 -0.89
CA PHE A 650 0.75 -24.22 -2.06
C PHE A 650 0.58 -23.41 -3.34
N SER A 651 1.55 -23.45 -4.26
CA SER A 651 1.45 -22.77 -5.56
C SER A 651 2.18 -23.59 -6.63
N LYS A 652 1.42 -24.06 -7.63
CA LYS A 652 1.95 -24.92 -8.69
C LYS A 652 1.18 -24.73 -9.99
N ARG A 653 1.90 -24.80 -11.11
CA ARG A 653 1.30 -25.05 -12.43
C ARG A 653 0.88 -26.51 -12.51
N LEU A 654 -0.42 -26.76 -12.53
CA LEU A 654 -0.98 -28.11 -12.58
C LEU A 654 -1.00 -28.66 -14.01
N THR A 655 -1.33 -27.78 -14.99
CA THR A 655 -1.29 -28.05 -16.42
C THR A 655 -0.71 -26.85 -17.17
N PRO A 656 -0.34 -26.95 -18.45
CA PRO A 656 0.13 -25.78 -19.21
C PRO A 656 -0.83 -24.59 -19.26
N TRP A 657 -2.11 -24.83 -19.03
CA TRP A 657 -3.19 -23.83 -19.08
C TRP A 657 -3.79 -23.51 -17.70
N TRP A 658 -3.35 -24.14 -16.59
CA TRP A 658 -3.90 -23.93 -15.26
C TRP A 658 -2.81 -23.75 -14.20
N ASP A 659 -2.73 -22.54 -13.66
CA ASP A 659 -1.93 -22.19 -12.48
C ASP A 659 -2.85 -22.15 -11.25
N PHE A 660 -2.49 -22.89 -10.20
CA PHE A 660 -3.22 -23.01 -8.95
C PHE A 660 -2.39 -22.52 -7.78
N SER A 661 -2.96 -21.70 -6.90
CA SER A 661 -2.37 -21.36 -5.63
C SER A 661 -3.41 -21.29 -4.52
N THR A 662 -3.02 -21.69 -3.31
CA THR A 662 -3.87 -21.66 -2.14
C THR A 662 -3.06 -21.38 -0.88
N ASN A 663 -3.71 -20.71 0.07
CA ASN A 663 -3.21 -20.49 1.42
C ASN A 663 -4.29 -20.86 2.42
N VAL A 664 -3.94 -21.74 3.36
CA VAL A 664 -4.82 -22.22 4.45
C VAL A 664 -4.16 -21.86 5.76
N GLY A 665 -4.86 -21.14 6.62
CA GLY A 665 -4.44 -20.82 7.99
C GLY A 665 -5.40 -21.42 9.01
N LEU A 666 -4.86 -22.08 10.01
CA LEU A 666 -5.59 -22.61 11.17
C LEU A 666 -5.00 -22.00 12.43
N TYR A 667 -5.82 -21.34 13.23
CA TYR A 667 -5.38 -20.59 14.39
C TYR A 667 -6.18 -20.95 15.62
N TYR A 668 -5.50 -20.98 16.76
CA TYR A 668 -6.14 -21.12 18.07
C TYR A 668 -5.72 -19.96 18.96
N PHE A 669 -6.65 -19.07 19.25
CA PHE A 669 -6.44 -17.89 20.07
C PHE A 669 -6.78 -18.17 21.53
N MET A 670 -5.93 -17.68 22.44
CA MET A 670 -6.13 -17.70 23.88
C MET A 670 -5.88 -16.28 24.38
N ASN A 671 -6.95 -15.56 24.70
CA ASN A 671 -6.86 -14.19 25.18
C ASN A 671 -7.26 -14.10 26.64
N LYS A 672 -6.44 -13.41 27.41
CA LYS A 672 -6.74 -13.03 28.80
C LYS A 672 -6.85 -11.52 28.82
N LEU A 673 -8.05 -11.04 29.10
CA LEU A 673 -8.37 -9.63 29.19
C LEU A 673 -8.60 -9.30 30.66
N ASP A 674 -7.91 -8.29 31.18
CA ASP A 674 -8.03 -7.77 32.53
C ASP A 674 -8.22 -6.26 32.45
N TYR A 675 -9.43 -5.81 32.66
CA TYR A 675 -9.80 -4.41 32.56
C TYR A 675 -10.78 -4.01 33.67
N GLU A 676 -10.35 -3.17 34.60
CA GLU A 676 -11.12 -2.73 35.79
C GLU A 676 -11.67 -3.93 36.57
N THR A 677 -12.99 -4.08 36.62
CA THR A 677 -13.68 -5.20 37.25
C THR A 677 -13.92 -6.37 36.30
N TYR A 678 -13.66 -6.15 34.99
CA TYR A 678 -13.96 -7.12 33.95
C TYR A 678 -12.75 -8.02 33.68
N ARG A 679 -12.91 -9.32 34.01
CA ARG A 679 -11.92 -10.37 33.68
C ARG A 679 -12.55 -11.34 32.74
N TYR A 680 -11.96 -11.46 31.53
CA TYR A 680 -12.48 -12.32 30.48
C TYR A 680 -11.37 -13.16 29.87
N GLU A 681 -11.57 -14.47 29.88
CA GLU A 681 -10.75 -15.42 29.14
C GLU A 681 -11.59 -16.00 28.01
N TYR A 682 -11.06 -15.97 26.80
CA TYR A 682 -11.67 -16.74 25.74
C TYR A 682 -10.63 -17.53 24.95
N ARG A 683 -11.09 -18.67 24.46
CA ARG A 683 -10.32 -19.59 23.62
C ARG A 683 -11.11 -19.86 22.37
N ARG A 684 -10.51 -19.62 21.19
CA ARG A 684 -11.26 -19.72 19.95
C ARG A 684 -10.43 -20.24 18.79
N PRO A 685 -10.87 -21.32 18.13
CA PRO A 685 -10.35 -21.71 16.84
C PRO A 685 -10.83 -20.74 15.76
N SER A 686 -9.99 -20.50 14.77
CA SER A 686 -10.29 -19.71 13.59
C SER A 686 -9.59 -20.33 12.38
N CYS A 687 -10.20 -20.27 11.20
CA CYS A 687 -9.54 -20.65 9.97
C CYS A 687 -9.67 -19.57 8.90
N PHE A 688 -8.68 -19.53 8.04
CA PHE A 688 -8.60 -18.72 6.84
C PHE A 688 -8.31 -19.60 5.65
N LEU A 689 -8.98 -19.36 4.54
CA LEU A 689 -8.73 -20.03 3.27
C LEU A 689 -8.70 -18.96 2.17
N SER A 690 -7.66 -18.96 1.35
CA SER A 690 -7.67 -18.24 0.07
C SER A 690 -7.19 -19.15 -1.04
N SER A 691 -7.78 -19.01 -2.23
CA SER A 691 -7.39 -19.75 -3.42
C SER A 691 -7.43 -18.83 -4.63
N SER A 692 -6.45 -18.97 -5.52
CA SER A 692 -6.42 -18.28 -6.81
C SER A 692 -6.15 -19.30 -7.91
N ASN A 693 -6.95 -19.26 -8.96
CA ASN A 693 -6.87 -20.12 -10.14
C ASN A 693 -6.76 -19.24 -11.37
N SER A 694 -5.72 -19.44 -12.15
CA SER A 694 -5.52 -18.74 -13.42
C SER A 694 -5.54 -19.73 -14.57
N PHE A 695 -6.42 -19.51 -15.54
CA PHE A 695 -6.67 -20.38 -16.68
C PHE A 695 -6.33 -19.64 -17.97
N LEU A 696 -5.41 -20.21 -18.75
CA LEU A 696 -5.15 -19.73 -20.11
C LEU A 696 -6.17 -20.38 -21.05
N LEU A 697 -7.15 -19.62 -21.48
CA LEU A 697 -8.18 -20.03 -22.42
C LEU A 697 -7.71 -19.91 -23.87
N PRO A 698 -8.41 -20.54 -24.85
CA PRO A 698 -8.17 -20.29 -26.27
C PRO A 698 -8.16 -18.79 -26.63
N LEU A 699 -7.53 -18.42 -27.71
CA LEU A 699 -7.34 -17.04 -28.16
C LEU A 699 -6.47 -16.17 -27.23
N GLY A 700 -5.73 -16.77 -26.29
CA GLY A 700 -4.86 -16.04 -25.37
C GLY A 700 -5.61 -15.21 -24.32
N ILE A 701 -6.84 -15.58 -24.01
CA ILE A 701 -7.62 -14.99 -22.92
C ILE A 701 -7.15 -15.62 -21.62
N ASN A 702 -6.88 -14.81 -20.62
CA ASN A 702 -6.58 -15.25 -19.28
C ASN A 702 -7.81 -15.03 -18.37
N LEU A 703 -8.32 -16.14 -17.78
CA LEU A 703 -9.38 -16.14 -16.79
C LEU A 703 -8.77 -16.40 -15.43
N GLU A 704 -9.05 -15.55 -14.47
CA GLU A 704 -8.68 -15.76 -13.07
C GLU A 704 -9.92 -15.85 -12.18
N ILE A 705 -9.92 -16.84 -11.28
CA ILE A 705 -10.95 -17.04 -10.27
C ILE A 705 -10.24 -17.09 -8.93
N SER A 706 -10.52 -16.14 -8.06
CA SER A 706 -9.96 -16.10 -6.72
C SER A 706 -11.06 -16.07 -5.67
N GLY A 707 -10.82 -16.72 -4.54
CA GLY A 707 -11.74 -16.75 -3.42
C GLY A 707 -11.01 -16.66 -2.09
N ARG A 708 -11.69 -16.10 -1.11
CA ARG A 708 -11.22 -16.03 0.28
C ARG A 708 -12.37 -16.31 1.24
N PHE A 709 -12.03 -16.92 2.37
CA PHE A 709 -12.98 -17.26 3.42
C PHE A 709 -12.32 -17.10 4.79
N TYR A 710 -13.03 -16.49 5.71
CA TYR A 710 -12.68 -16.39 7.12
C TYR A 710 -13.76 -17.05 7.95
N SER A 711 -13.41 -17.96 8.83
CA SER A 711 -14.34 -18.54 9.78
C SER A 711 -14.69 -17.54 10.90
N LYS A 712 -15.50 -17.98 11.84
CA LYS A 712 -15.78 -17.26 13.07
C LYS A 712 -14.47 -16.89 13.78
N ARG A 713 -14.30 -15.60 14.14
CA ARG A 713 -13.07 -15.07 14.76
C ARG A 713 -13.36 -13.99 15.77
N GLN A 714 -12.36 -13.64 16.57
CA GLN A 714 -12.46 -12.52 17.50
C GLN A 714 -12.49 -11.19 16.75
N GLY A 715 -13.38 -10.27 17.13
CA GLY A 715 -13.58 -8.98 16.50
C GLY A 715 -13.07 -7.79 17.30
N GLY A 716 -12.92 -7.93 18.60
CA GLY A 716 -12.48 -6.89 19.53
C GLY A 716 -12.18 -7.52 20.88
N SER A 717 -12.43 -6.81 21.99
CA SER A 717 -12.21 -7.34 23.32
C SER A 717 -13.14 -8.52 23.66
N TYR A 718 -14.45 -8.34 23.46
CA TYR A 718 -15.49 -9.35 23.75
C TYR A 718 -16.34 -9.72 22.54
N GLU A 719 -16.23 -8.97 21.44
CA GLU A 719 -17.00 -9.20 20.23
C GLU A 719 -16.49 -10.40 19.42
N VAL A 720 -17.36 -11.01 18.67
CA VAL A 720 -17.10 -12.15 17.80
C VAL A 720 -17.59 -11.82 16.40
N CYS A 721 -16.71 -11.92 15.41
CA CYS A 721 -17.09 -11.83 14.00
C CYS A 721 -17.66 -13.14 13.49
N ARG A 722 -18.78 -13.10 12.76
CA ARG A 722 -19.32 -14.24 12.01
C ARG A 722 -18.45 -14.55 10.78
N PRO A 723 -18.60 -15.75 10.18
CA PRO A 723 -17.88 -16.10 8.97
C PRO A 723 -18.18 -15.15 7.80
N THR A 724 -17.16 -14.86 6.98
CA THR A 724 -17.28 -14.03 5.78
C THR A 724 -16.36 -14.53 4.68
N GLY A 725 -16.70 -14.24 3.43
CA GLY A 725 -15.86 -14.59 2.30
C GLY A 725 -16.27 -13.87 1.03
N SER A 726 -15.46 -13.95 0.00
CA SER A 726 -15.75 -13.39 -1.31
C SER A 726 -15.11 -14.21 -2.43
N VAL A 727 -15.68 -14.09 -3.64
CA VAL A 727 -15.15 -14.65 -4.87
C VAL A 727 -15.03 -13.55 -5.90
N ASP A 728 -13.84 -13.44 -6.52
CA ASP A 728 -13.54 -12.47 -7.56
C ASP A 728 -13.27 -13.17 -8.90
N LEU A 729 -13.65 -12.54 -10.00
CA LEU A 729 -13.43 -13.00 -11.38
C LEU A 729 -12.67 -11.96 -12.16
N GLY A 730 -11.63 -12.35 -12.88
CA GLY A 730 -10.84 -11.50 -13.76
C GLY A 730 -10.72 -12.12 -15.16
N LEU A 731 -10.99 -11.33 -16.19
CA LEU A 731 -10.73 -11.68 -17.58
C LEU A 731 -9.78 -10.66 -18.17
N ASN A 732 -8.69 -11.09 -18.76
CA ASN A 732 -7.82 -10.16 -19.47
C ASN A 732 -7.26 -10.76 -20.77
N LYS A 733 -7.00 -9.88 -21.72
CA LYS A 733 -6.34 -10.23 -22.97
C LYS A 733 -5.42 -9.10 -23.39
N SER A 734 -4.29 -9.46 -23.97
CA SER A 734 -3.32 -8.52 -24.52
C SER A 734 -3.24 -8.66 -26.04
N TRP A 735 -3.08 -7.55 -26.73
CA TRP A 735 -2.90 -7.41 -28.17
C TRP A 735 -1.65 -6.59 -28.46
N LEU A 736 -1.27 -6.43 -29.72
CA LEU A 736 -0.14 -5.63 -30.19
C LEU A 736 1.15 -5.99 -29.42
N ASP A 737 1.51 -7.28 -29.42
CA ASP A 737 2.68 -7.82 -28.69
C ASP A 737 2.71 -7.43 -27.19
N GLY A 738 1.52 -7.30 -26.60
CA GLY A 738 1.35 -6.94 -25.20
C GLY A 738 1.38 -5.42 -24.94
N CYS A 739 1.42 -4.57 -25.97
CA CYS A 739 1.32 -3.12 -25.78
C CYS A 739 -0.09 -2.68 -25.37
N LEU A 740 -1.12 -3.35 -25.85
CA LEU A 740 -2.51 -3.08 -25.49
C LEU A 740 -3.07 -4.21 -24.64
N ARG A 741 -3.66 -3.89 -23.49
CA ARG A 741 -4.36 -4.85 -22.63
C ARG A 741 -5.74 -4.33 -22.28
N ILE A 742 -6.74 -5.21 -22.39
CA ILE A 742 -8.09 -4.98 -21.90
C ILE A 742 -8.33 -6.00 -20.79
N ALA A 743 -8.84 -5.52 -19.65
CA ALA A 743 -9.20 -6.34 -18.51
C ALA A 743 -10.62 -6.03 -18.04
N LEU A 744 -11.35 -7.07 -17.69
CA LEU A 744 -12.64 -7.01 -17.02
C LEU A 744 -12.49 -7.70 -15.66
N LEU A 745 -12.75 -6.99 -14.59
CA LEU A 745 -12.68 -7.48 -13.22
C LEU A 745 -14.06 -7.38 -12.59
N MET A 746 -14.52 -8.45 -11.95
CA MET A 746 -15.69 -8.45 -11.08
C MET A 746 -15.28 -8.91 -9.69
N THR A 747 -15.40 -8.07 -8.68
CA THR A 747 -15.10 -8.41 -7.29
C THR A 747 -16.37 -8.80 -6.55
N ASP A 748 -16.24 -9.66 -5.55
CA ASP A 748 -17.31 -10.16 -4.67
C ASP A 748 -18.60 -10.55 -5.44
N VAL A 749 -18.44 -11.45 -6.41
CA VAL A 749 -19.49 -11.88 -7.35
C VAL A 749 -20.80 -12.25 -6.62
N PHE A 750 -20.69 -12.89 -5.47
CA PHE A 750 -21.84 -13.36 -4.69
C PHE A 750 -22.35 -12.35 -3.65
N HIS A 751 -21.70 -11.18 -3.51
CA HIS A 751 -22.02 -10.15 -2.50
C HIS A 751 -22.04 -10.70 -1.07
N THR A 752 -20.98 -11.41 -0.72
CA THR A 752 -20.85 -12.09 0.57
C THR A 752 -19.80 -11.46 1.48
N GLU A 753 -19.07 -10.45 1.01
CA GLU A 753 -18.11 -9.69 1.80
C GLU A 753 -18.81 -8.67 2.69
N ARG A 754 -19.22 -9.14 3.87
CA ARG A 754 -19.87 -8.32 4.90
C ARG A 754 -19.25 -8.62 6.26
N TRP A 755 -19.34 -7.69 7.18
CA TRP A 755 -19.02 -7.96 8.56
C TRP A 755 -20.30 -8.09 9.38
N ASP A 756 -20.24 -8.96 10.37
CA ASP A 756 -21.29 -9.16 11.34
C ASP A 756 -20.59 -9.56 12.64
N ARG A 757 -20.80 -8.79 13.69
CA ARG A 757 -20.19 -8.96 15.01
C ARG A 757 -21.25 -8.97 16.08
N TYR A 758 -21.00 -9.73 17.13
CA TYR A 758 -21.84 -9.74 18.33
C TYR A 758 -21.00 -9.99 19.57
N GLY A 759 -21.44 -9.48 20.68
CA GLY A 759 -20.75 -9.67 21.96
C GLY A 759 -21.58 -9.18 23.13
N THR A 760 -21.19 -9.62 24.32
CA THR A 760 -21.82 -9.23 25.58
C THR A 760 -20.74 -8.86 26.57
N LYS A 761 -20.91 -7.72 27.22
CA LYS A 761 -20.09 -7.24 28.33
C LYS A 761 -20.97 -6.63 29.41
N ASP A 762 -20.97 -7.22 30.60
CA ASP A 762 -21.84 -6.78 31.70
C ASP A 762 -23.31 -6.63 31.26
N ASN A 763 -23.88 -5.44 31.38
CA ASN A 763 -25.25 -5.11 30.97
C ASN A 763 -25.35 -4.60 29.52
N LEU A 764 -24.27 -4.72 28.73
CA LEU A 764 -24.20 -4.31 27.33
C LEU A 764 -24.18 -5.54 26.41
N ILE A 765 -25.22 -5.69 25.61
CA ILE A 765 -25.27 -6.64 24.49
C ILE A 765 -25.16 -5.83 23.20
N LEU A 766 -24.19 -6.15 22.37
CA LEU A 766 -23.94 -5.43 21.12
C LEU A 766 -23.91 -6.40 19.95
N SER A 767 -24.66 -6.11 18.90
CA SER A 767 -24.55 -6.73 17.58
C SER A 767 -24.36 -5.63 16.56
N SER A 768 -23.39 -5.76 15.65
CA SER A 768 -23.14 -4.80 14.58
C SER A 768 -22.90 -5.53 13.26
N TRP A 769 -23.43 -4.96 12.19
CA TRP A 769 -23.34 -5.52 10.85
C TRP A 769 -23.11 -4.42 9.81
N GLY A 770 -22.67 -4.82 8.64
CA GLY A 770 -22.59 -3.91 7.51
C GLY A 770 -21.88 -4.51 6.31
N HIS A 771 -21.96 -3.81 5.21
CA HIS A 771 -21.23 -4.09 4.00
C HIS A 771 -20.83 -2.77 3.31
N GLY A 772 -19.66 -2.77 2.73
CA GLY A 772 -19.25 -1.72 1.81
C GLY A 772 -19.55 -2.13 0.37
N GLU A 773 -19.32 -1.27 -0.57
CA GLU A 773 -19.43 -1.55 -2.01
C GLU A 773 -18.31 -2.52 -2.46
N SER A 774 -18.40 -3.78 -1.99
CA SER A 774 -17.44 -4.84 -2.28
C SER A 774 -17.61 -5.42 -3.68
N ARG A 775 -18.87 -5.53 -4.15
CA ARG A 775 -19.19 -5.94 -5.51
C ARG A 775 -18.97 -4.77 -6.46
N LYS A 776 -18.16 -4.96 -7.49
CA LYS A 776 -17.99 -3.99 -8.57
C LYS A 776 -17.56 -4.69 -9.85
N ILE A 777 -17.95 -4.12 -10.98
CA ILE A 777 -17.45 -4.49 -12.30
C ILE A 777 -16.53 -3.36 -12.76
N LEU A 778 -15.30 -3.68 -13.12
CA LEU A 778 -14.29 -2.73 -13.60
C LEU A 778 -13.80 -3.16 -14.98
N LEU A 779 -13.97 -2.30 -15.97
CA LEU A 779 -13.36 -2.42 -17.28
C LEU A 779 -12.12 -1.52 -17.32
N ARG A 780 -10.96 -2.07 -17.69
CA ARG A 780 -9.69 -1.35 -17.73
C ARG A 780 -9.01 -1.52 -19.09
N LEU A 781 -8.58 -0.43 -19.67
CA LEU A 781 -7.75 -0.36 -20.87
C LEU A 781 -6.36 0.12 -20.47
N THR A 782 -5.32 -0.62 -20.84
CA THR A 782 -3.92 -0.23 -20.62
C THR A 782 -3.18 -0.24 -21.94
N TYR A 783 -2.46 0.84 -22.23
CA TYR A 783 -1.57 0.97 -23.39
C TYR A 783 -0.17 1.31 -22.93
N GLY A 784 0.83 0.58 -23.45
CA GLY A 784 2.25 0.79 -23.18
C GLY A 784 3.03 0.97 -24.46
N PHE A 785 3.70 2.11 -24.59
CA PHE A 785 4.65 2.40 -25.67
C PHE A 785 6.08 2.24 -25.17
N GLY A 786 6.98 1.84 -26.04
CA GLY A 786 8.38 1.60 -25.67
C GLY A 786 8.56 0.34 -24.80
N LYS A 787 7.58 -0.56 -24.76
CA LYS A 787 7.56 -1.69 -23.86
C LYS A 787 8.76 -2.57 -24.01
N GLN A 788 9.50 -2.71 -22.94
CA GLN A 788 10.36 -3.85 -22.75
C GLN A 788 9.55 -5.13 -23.01
N ARG A 789 9.96 -5.96 -23.95
CA ARG A 789 9.79 -7.39 -23.75
C ARG A 789 10.40 -7.65 -22.38
N PHE A 790 9.61 -8.15 -21.42
CA PHE A 790 10.13 -8.75 -20.22
C PHE A 790 10.91 -10.02 -20.61
N GLU A 791 12.03 -9.85 -21.30
CA GLU A 791 13.08 -10.81 -21.16
C GLU A 791 13.42 -10.74 -19.67
N LYS A 792 13.24 -11.89 -19.01
CA LYS A 792 13.93 -12.15 -17.77
C LYS A 792 15.31 -11.52 -17.90
N ILE A 793 15.51 -10.39 -17.25
CA ILE A 793 16.81 -10.12 -16.72
C ILE A 793 16.95 -11.21 -15.66
N ASP A 794 17.60 -12.31 -16.03
CA ASP A 794 18.34 -13.17 -15.12
C ASP A 794 19.55 -12.35 -14.60
N ARG A 795 19.32 -11.16 -14.11
CA ARG A 795 20.07 -10.69 -12.96
C ARG A 795 19.54 -11.58 -11.86
N ASN A 796 20.42 -12.51 -11.48
CA ASN A 796 20.19 -13.43 -10.40
C ASN A 796 19.36 -12.74 -9.33
N LEU A 797 18.04 -12.89 -9.38
CA LEU A 797 17.13 -12.60 -8.29
C LEU A 797 17.52 -13.41 -7.06
N GLU A 798 18.37 -14.42 -7.21
CA GLU A 798 19.09 -15.05 -6.10
C GLU A 798 19.92 -14.05 -5.29
N GLU A 799 20.49 -13.00 -5.90
CA GLU A 799 21.21 -11.97 -5.14
C GLU A 799 20.28 -10.97 -4.46
N LEU A 800 19.08 -10.70 -5.03
CA LEU A 800 18.02 -9.95 -4.35
C LEU A 800 17.18 -10.83 -3.41
N ASN A 801 17.05 -12.12 -3.69
CA ASN A 801 16.43 -13.09 -2.78
C ASN A 801 17.37 -13.50 -1.62
N ARG A 802 18.61 -13.03 -1.63
CA ARG A 802 19.58 -13.12 -0.55
C ARG A 802 19.73 -11.79 0.21
N LEU A 803 18.88 -10.80 -0.14
CA LEU A 803 18.75 -9.56 0.65
C LEU A 803 17.62 -9.78 1.71
#